data_58db2a62cb8d53ca8e6410618ef4f9d3
#
_entry.id   58db2a62cb8d53ca8e6410618ef4f9d3
#
_cell.length_a   1.000
_cell.length_b   1.000
_cell.length_c   1.000
_cell.angle_alpha   90.00
_cell.angle_beta   90.00
_cell.angle_gamma   90.00
#
_symmetry.space_group_name_H-M   'P 1'
#
loop_
_entity.id
_entity.type
_entity.pdbx_description
1 polymer ?
#
loop_
_entity_poly.entity_id
_entity_poly.type
_entity_poly.pdbx_seq_one_letter_code
_entity_poly.pdbx_strand_id
1 'polypeptide(L)'
;MEYYFSGTIERIIFENPSSFFRILLLDISDTDAEDFDDFEIIVTGTMADIMEGEDYTFWGELVHHPKYGEQLKISRYERAKPSSKGLVKYFSSDHFKGIGLKTAQKIVDLYGDNTIDKILEAPEKLEEITGLSKKNRLAFVEKLRQNYGTERILAQLANYGIPNKLAFQIQDFYKEETLQIVEQQPYRLVEDIQGMGFKIADQLAEELGIASDAPERFRAGLIHSLFSYSIETGNTYIEAKDLLRYTIDLLESARPVELDPSTVAQELGHLIEEDKVQNVDTKIFDNSLFFAEEGIRSHIGRLLEKGKQASFDPEKINQAIEAVEKDLGIRYDAIQKEAIHQAIQNKVFILTGGPGTGKTTVINGMISVYAQLHQLDLRKKQDLPILLAAPTGRAARRMNELTGLPSATIHRHLGMTGDDDTSHLEDYLDADFIIVDEFSMVDTWLANQLLSNIATDTKLLIVGDADQLPSVSPGQVLADLLQIPSIPQTKLEHIFRQSEDSTIVSLAGDIRQGKLPQDFTERKADRSYFEAGSEHIPKMIEQITSAALRSQIPARDIQVLAPMYKGQAGIDNINTLMQDLLNPAVKDQVVFDSPDCQYRDGDKVIHLVNDAESNVFNGDIGYITDLLPGKYTESKQDELTIQFDGNEIVYPRNEWYKIRLAYAMSIHKSQGSEFPVVILPITNQSHRMLQRNLIYTAITRSKSKLILLGEYSAFDYATKNTGTARKTYLVERFKDLDGGEATKDYSSSLAMASATVESARSKEETVETKAETSKPTIYRLTEDNLHTISPMIGLTEEEIAAFFDIKKDD
;
A
#
# COMPACT_ATOMS: atom_id res chain seq x y z
N MET A 1 -16.64 -21.44 -18.23
CA MET A 1 -16.28 -22.21 -19.46
C MET A 1 -15.69 -21.19 -20.43
N GLU A 2 -14.53 -21.46 -20.99
CA GLU A 2 -13.90 -20.52 -21.92
C GLU A 2 -14.42 -20.79 -23.33
N TYR A 3 -14.88 -19.75 -24.00
CA TYR A 3 -15.34 -19.77 -25.41
C TYR A 3 -14.44 -18.94 -26.26
N TYR A 4 -14.42 -19.21 -27.59
CA TYR A 4 -13.78 -18.30 -28.52
C TYR A 4 -14.79 -17.61 -29.43
N PHE A 5 -14.46 -16.38 -29.82
CA PHE A 5 -15.16 -15.60 -30.81
C PHE A 5 -14.17 -14.99 -31.80
N SER A 6 -14.32 -15.32 -33.05
CA SER A 6 -13.52 -14.74 -34.16
C SER A 6 -14.37 -13.79 -34.97
N GLY A 7 -13.80 -12.68 -35.37
CA GLY A 7 -14.54 -11.72 -36.18
C GLY A 7 -13.79 -10.40 -36.36
N THR A 8 -14.51 -9.45 -37.00
CA THR A 8 -13.98 -8.13 -37.30
C THR A 8 -14.41 -7.12 -36.26
N ILE A 9 -13.49 -6.27 -35.79
CA ILE A 9 -13.84 -5.21 -34.85
C ILE A 9 -14.57 -4.11 -35.58
N GLU A 10 -15.86 -3.93 -35.29
CA GLU A 10 -16.67 -2.87 -35.90
C GLU A 10 -16.29 -1.50 -35.31
N ARG A 11 -16.16 -1.40 -34.01
CA ARG A 11 -15.74 -0.17 -33.33
C ARG A 11 -15.22 -0.42 -31.91
N ILE A 12 -14.39 0.51 -31.44
CA ILE A 12 -13.96 0.62 -30.06
C ILE A 12 -14.97 1.50 -29.33
N ILE A 13 -15.73 0.91 -28.39
CA ILE A 13 -16.75 1.62 -27.59
C ILE A 13 -16.10 2.43 -26.48
N PHE A 14 -15.04 1.87 -25.88
CA PHE A 14 -14.30 2.49 -24.79
C PHE A 14 -12.84 2.05 -24.81
N GLU A 15 -11.93 2.97 -24.50
CA GLU A 15 -10.50 2.70 -24.35
C GLU A 15 -9.94 3.47 -23.16
N ASN A 16 -9.14 2.78 -22.31
CA ASN A 16 -8.33 3.40 -21.28
C ASN A 16 -6.86 3.26 -21.64
N PRO A 17 -6.17 4.35 -22.05
CA PRO A 17 -4.78 4.29 -22.49
C PRO A 17 -3.79 3.83 -21.42
N SER A 18 -4.06 4.07 -20.13
CA SER A 18 -3.15 3.73 -19.03
C SER A 18 -3.23 2.26 -18.63
N SER A 19 -4.40 1.64 -18.74
CA SER A 19 -4.62 0.24 -18.35
C SER A 19 -4.79 -0.70 -19.53
N PHE A 20 -4.84 -0.16 -20.77
CA PHE A 20 -5.18 -0.89 -22.02
C PHE A 20 -6.52 -1.65 -21.93
N PHE A 21 -7.38 -1.27 -20.98
CA PHE A 21 -8.71 -1.85 -20.90
C PHE A 21 -9.59 -1.28 -22.01
N ARG A 22 -10.20 -2.18 -22.79
CA ARG A 22 -11.06 -1.81 -23.92
C ARG A 22 -12.40 -2.52 -23.86
N ILE A 23 -13.39 -1.86 -24.43
CA ILE A 23 -14.71 -2.42 -24.72
C ILE A 23 -14.91 -2.25 -26.22
N LEU A 24 -15.08 -3.36 -26.93
CA LEU A 24 -15.19 -3.42 -28.38
C LEU A 24 -16.54 -4.00 -28.78
N LEU A 25 -17.00 -3.64 -29.97
CA LEU A 25 -18.04 -4.37 -30.67
C LEU A 25 -17.40 -5.24 -31.75
N LEU A 26 -17.60 -6.55 -31.66
CA LEU A 26 -17.08 -7.55 -32.58
C LEU A 26 -18.21 -8.06 -33.48
N ASP A 27 -18.06 -7.96 -34.77
CA ASP A 27 -18.91 -8.62 -35.78
C ASP A 27 -18.40 -10.06 -35.94
N ILE A 28 -19.20 -11.05 -35.51
CA ILE A 28 -18.76 -12.43 -35.36
C ILE A 28 -18.73 -13.16 -36.69
N SER A 29 -17.59 -13.77 -36.99
CA SER A 29 -17.43 -14.65 -38.15
C SER A 29 -17.44 -16.14 -37.77
N ASP A 30 -16.99 -16.49 -36.54
CA ASP A 30 -16.90 -17.86 -36.05
C ASP A 30 -16.87 -17.91 -34.52
N THR A 31 -17.49 -18.94 -33.91
CA THR A 31 -17.49 -19.16 -32.45
C THR A 31 -17.79 -20.62 -32.14
N ASP A 32 -17.32 -21.11 -30.97
CA ASP A 32 -17.67 -22.43 -30.42
C ASP A 32 -18.81 -22.37 -29.37
N ALA A 33 -19.39 -21.21 -29.15
CA ALA A 33 -20.55 -21.06 -28.26
C ALA A 33 -21.85 -21.48 -28.96
N GLU A 34 -22.23 -22.76 -28.87
CA GLU A 34 -23.38 -23.35 -29.58
C GLU A 34 -24.74 -22.68 -29.27
N ASP A 35 -24.88 -22.04 -28.10
CA ASP A 35 -26.12 -21.39 -27.66
C ASP A 35 -26.12 -19.86 -27.95
N PHE A 36 -25.16 -19.32 -28.68
CA PHE A 36 -25.05 -17.89 -28.97
C PHE A 36 -25.54 -17.58 -30.41
N ASP A 37 -26.68 -16.90 -30.53
CA ASP A 37 -27.39 -16.68 -31.81
C ASP A 37 -27.20 -15.25 -32.39
N ASP A 38 -26.50 -14.34 -31.66
CA ASP A 38 -26.27 -12.96 -32.13
C ASP A 38 -25.10 -12.88 -33.10
N PHE A 39 -25.16 -11.92 -34.06
CA PHE A 39 -24.08 -11.68 -35.02
C PHE A 39 -22.96 -10.78 -34.50
N GLU A 40 -23.23 -10.07 -33.41
CA GLU A 40 -22.32 -9.14 -32.78
C GLU A 40 -22.20 -9.46 -31.29
N ILE A 41 -21.00 -9.28 -30.73
CA ILE A 41 -20.78 -9.40 -29.29
C ILE A 41 -19.93 -8.26 -28.75
N ILE A 42 -20.24 -7.80 -27.54
CA ILE A 42 -19.38 -6.88 -26.82
C ILE A 42 -18.24 -7.67 -26.20
N VAL A 43 -17.01 -7.31 -26.56
CA VAL A 43 -15.78 -7.89 -26.00
C VAL A 43 -15.16 -6.91 -25.02
N THR A 44 -14.85 -7.39 -23.81
CA THR A 44 -14.31 -6.57 -22.74
C THR A 44 -13.02 -7.18 -22.19
N GLY A 45 -12.01 -6.36 -21.96
CA GLY A 45 -10.75 -6.81 -21.35
C GLY A 45 -9.56 -5.91 -21.62
N THR A 46 -8.40 -6.34 -21.16
CA THR A 46 -7.13 -5.62 -21.40
C THR A 46 -6.53 -6.07 -22.72
N MET A 47 -6.37 -5.14 -23.65
CA MET A 47 -5.93 -5.40 -25.03
C MET A 47 -5.00 -4.28 -25.49
N ALA A 48 -3.81 -4.65 -26.01
CA ALA A 48 -2.93 -3.70 -26.69
C ALA A 48 -3.38 -3.48 -28.14
N ASP A 49 -3.00 -2.38 -28.73
CA ASP A 49 -3.06 -2.02 -30.15
C ASP A 49 -4.17 -2.68 -30.98
N ILE A 50 -5.38 -2.69 -30.46
CA ILE A 50 -6.58 -3.16 -31.15
C ILE A 50 -6.98 -2.12 -32.21
N MET A 51 -7.32 -2.60 -33.42
CA MET A 51 -7.67 -1.73 -34.54
C MET A 51 -9.07 -2.05 -35.09
N GLU A 52 -9.86 -0.99 -35.29
CA GLU A 52 -11.16 -1.11 -35.97
C GLU A 52 -11.00 -1.57 -37.41
N GLY A 53 -11.83 -2.51 -37.81
CA GLY A 53 -11.86 -3.07 -39.18
C GLY A 53 -10.85 -4.19 -39.41
N GLU A 54 -10.20 -4.71 -38.36
CA GLU A 54 -9.30 -5.86 -38.43
C GLU A 54 -9.93 -7.07 -37.72
N ASP A 55 -9.46 -8.26 -38.13
CA ASP A 55 -9.95 -9.54 -37.65
C ASP A 55 -9.13 -10.03 -36.46
N TYR A 56 -9.84 -10.43 -35.42
CA TYR A 56 -9.28 -10.99 -34.19
C TYR A 56 -10.02 -12.23 -33.75
N THR A 57 -9.35 -13.07 -32.99
CA THR A 57 -9.94 -14.17 -32.22
C THR A 57 -9.75 -13.86 -30.75
N PHE A 58 -10.83 -13.87 -30.00
CA PHE A 58 -10.86 -13.61 -28.56
C PHE A 58 -11.28 -14.87 -27.84
N TRP A 59 -10.60 -15.22 -26.76
CA TRP A 59 -10.98 -16.31 -25.83
C TRP A 59 -11.34 -15.72 -24.49
N GLY A 60 -12.43 -16.22 -23.89
CA GLY A 60 -12.87 -15.69 -22.61
C GLY A 60 -14.16 -16.34 -22.09
N GLU A 61 -14.70 -15.77 -21.04
CA GLU A 61 -15.93 -16.21 -20.42
C GLU A 61 -17.10 -15.32 -20.86
N LEU A 62 -18.24 -15.95 -21.18
CA LEU A 62 -19.51 -15.25 -21.40
C LEU A 62 -20.07 -14.79 -20.05
N VAL A 63 -20.31 -13.48 -19.95
CA VAL A 63 -20.84 -12.82 -18.76
C VAL A 63 -22.09 -12.04 -19.14
N HIS A 64 -23.19 -12.31 -18.46
CA HIS A 64 -24.43 -11.56 -18.69
C HIS A 64 -24.39 -10.22 -17.97
N HIS A 65 -24.36 -9.12 -18.74
CA HIS A 65 -24.47 -7.77 -18.19
C HIS A 65 -25.94 -7.32 -18.18
N PRO A 66 -26.51 -6.85 -17.04
CA PRO A 66 -27.95 -6.56 -16.91
C PRO A 66 -28.51 -5.55 -17.90
N LYS A 67 -27.67 -4.67 -18.45
CA LYS A 67 -28.08 -3.59 -19.37
C LYS A 67 -27.64 -3.81 -20.82
N TYR A 68 -26.55 -4.55 -21.05
CA TYR A 68 -25.92 -4.68 -22.34
C TYR A 68 -25.91 -6.11 -22.90
N GLY A 69 -26.62 -7.05 -22.22
CA GLY A 69 -26.71 -8.44 -22.65
C GLY A 69 -25.46 -9.28 -22.42
N GLU A 70 -25.28 -10.27 -23.26
CA GLU A 70 -24.11 -11.16 -23.20
C GLU A 70 -22.86 -10.41 -23.65
N GLN A 71 -21.78 -10.57 -22.89
CA GLN A 71 -20.46 -9.99 -23.18
C GLN A 71 -19.38 -11.05 -23.03
N LEU A 72 -18.37 -11.01 -23.86
CA LEU A 72 -17.16 -11.82 -23.72
C LEU A 72 -16.14 -11.07 -22.89
N LYS A 73 -15.87 -11.57 -21.68
CA LYS A 73 -14.74 -11.11 -20.86
C LYS A 73 -13.50 -11.91 -21.23
N ILE A 74 -12.56 -11.31 -21.93
CA ILE A 74 -11.42 -12.03 -22.49
C ILE A 74 -10.38 -12.39 -21.45
N SER A 75 -9.79 -13.58 -21.65
CA SER A 75 -8.54 -14.03 -21.02
C SER A 75 -7.33 -13.77 -21.92
N ARG A 76 -7.49 -13.99 -23.23
CA ARG A 76 -6.48 -13.80 -24.28
C ARG A 76 -7.11 -13.42 -25.61
N TYR A 77 -6.30 -12.92 -26.52
CA TYR A 77 -6.70 -12.62 -27.90
C TYR A 77 -5.55 -12.84 -28.86
N GLU A 78 -5.88 -13.07 -30.11
CA GLU A 78 -4.92 -13.22 -31.21
C GLU A 78 -5.43 -12.43 -32.43
N ARG A 79 -4.53 -11.71 -33.07
CA ARG A 79 -4.85 -10.97 -34.26
C ARG A 79 -4.71 -11.88 -35.48
N ALA A 80 -5.72 -11.93 -36.33
CA ALA A 80 -5.58 -12.52 -37.64
C ALA A 80 -4.54 -11.74 -38.46
N LYS A 81 -3.91 -12.39 -39.43
CA LYS A 81 -2.91 -11.69 -40.30
C LYS A 81 -3.56 -10.44 -40.85
N PRO A 82 -2.95 -9.23 -40.68
CA PRO A 82 -3.56 -7.98 -41.08
C PRO A 82 -3.87 -7.96 -42.56
N SER A 83 -5.07 -7.51 -42.95
CA SER A 83 -5.44 -7.28 -44.33
C SER A 83 -4.62 -6.13 -44.93
N SER A 84 -4.39 -6.13 -46.23
CA SER A 84 -3.67 -5.03 -46.91
C SER A 84 -4.34 -3.66 -46.67
N LYS A 85 -5.68 -3.61 -46.54
CA LYS A 85 -6.41 -2.38 -46.21
C LYS A 85 -6.19 -1.94 -44.76
N GLY A 86 -6.18 -2.87 -43.83
CA GLY A 86 -5.90 -2.60 -42.45
C GLY A 86 -4.49 -2.09 -42.21
N LEU A 87 -3.49 -2.67 -42.86
CA LEU A 87 -2.11 -2.20 -42.81
C LEU A 87 -1.96 -0.76 -43.34
N VAL A 88 -2.69 -0.39 -44.41
CA VAL A 88 -2.68 0.99 -44.90
C VAL A 88 -3.28 1.95 -43.88
N LYS A 89 -4.40 1.58 -43.22
CA LYS A 89 -5.01 2.39 -42.17
C LYS A 89 -4.08 2.52 -40.97
N TYR A 90 -3.45 1.41 -40.54
CA TYR A 90 -2.48 1.39 -39.44
C TYR A 90 -1.26 2.27 -39.67
N PHE A 91 -0.60 2.12 -40.80
CA PHE A 91 0.58 2.93 -41.13
C PHE A 91 0.28 4.41 -41.35
N SER A 92 -0.98 4.76 -41.67
CA SER A 92 -1.42 6.15 -41.78
C SER A 92 -2.02 6.76 -40.55
N SER A 93 -2.06 6.02 -39.43
CA SER A 93 -2.56 6.49 -38.13
C SER A 93 -1.60 7.47 -37.45
N ASP A 94 -2.07 8.11 -36.40
CA ASP A 94 -1.29 9.05 -35.59
C ASP A 94 -0.07 8.43 -34.92
N HIS A 95 -0.01 7.09 -34.80
CA HIS A 95 1.15 6.35 -34.29
C HIS A 95 2.41 6.52 -35.17
N PHE A 96 2.25 6.78 -36.48
CA PHE A 96 3.36 6.93 -37.42
C PHE A 96 3.39 8.33 -38.04
N LYS A 97 3.85 9.30 -37.27
CA LYS A 97 3.93 10.70 -37.70
C LYS A 97 4.75 10.86 -39.00
N GLY A 98 4.13 11.43 -39.98
CA GLY A 98 4.76 11.70 -41.30
C GLY A 98 4.54 10.63 -42.36
N ILE A 99 3.69 9.62 -42.08
CA ILE A 99 3.22 8.63 -43.07
C ILE A 99 1.73 8.89 -43.35
N GLY A 100 1.42 9.50 -44.43
CA GLY A 100 0.03 9.68 -44.86
C GLY A 100 -0.48 8.50 -45.70
N LEU A 101 -1.78 8.43 -45.91
CA LEU A 101 -2.51 7.32 -46.54
C LEU A 101 -1.90 6.87 -47.88
N LYS A 102 -1.42 7.82 -48.73
CA LYS A 102 -0.75 7.51 -49.98
C LYS A 102 0.63 6.86 -49.83
N THR A 103 1.34 7.22 -48.78
CA THR A 103 2.66 6.63 -48.46
C THR A 103 2.48 5.25 -47.83
N ALA A 104 1.51 5.09 -46.97
CA ALA A 104 1.13 3.81 -46.39
C ALA A 104 0.71 2.79 -47.48
N GLN A 105 -0.09 3.21 -48.45
CA GLN A 105 -0.47 2.37 -49.61
C GLN A 105 0.76 1.91 -50.39
N LYS A 106 1.70 2.79 -50.70
CA LYS A 106 2.93 2.42 -51.41
C LYS A 106 3.81 1.44 -50.60
N ILE A 107 3.85 1.56 -49.29
CA ILE A 107 4.58 0.63 -48.40
C ILE A 107 3.96 -0.76 -48.51
N VAL A 108 2.64 -0.86 -48.37
CA VAL A 108 1.94 -2.14 -48.47
C VAL A 108 2.05 -2.75 -49.84
N ASP A 109 1.93 -1.96 -50.92
CA ASP A 109 2.08 -2.43 -52.29
C ASP A 109 3.51 -2.93 -52.61
N LEU A 110 4.55 -2.31 -51.98
CA LEU A 110 5.95 -2.71 -52.15
C LEU A 110 6.29 -4.04 -51.52
N TYR A 111 5.78 -4.29 -50.33
CA TYR A 111 6.13 -5.50 -49.55
C TYR A 111 5.11 -6.64 -49.70
N GLY A 112 3.84 -6.34 -50.04
CA GLY A 112 2.78 -7.34 -50.25
C GLY A 112 2.42 -8.07 -48.96
N ASP A 113 2.08 -9.36 -49.12
CA ASP A 113 1.74 -10.20 -47.96
C ASP A 113 2.89 -10.29 -46.95
N ASN A 114 2.57 -10.31 -45.65
CA ASN A 114 3.50 -10.23 -44.51
C ASN A 114 4.37 -8.94 -44.58
N THR A 115 3.75 -7.81 -44.88
CA THR A 115 4.40 -6.50 -45.03
C THR A 115 5.26 -6.15 -43.80
N ILE A 116 4.76 -6.34 -42.57
CA ILE A 116 5.48 -6.00 -41.34
C ILE A 116 6.77 -6.79 -41.20
N ASP A 117 6.70 -8.13 -41.34
CA ASP A 117 7.88 -9.00 -41.23
C ASP A 117 8.93 -8.63 -42.26
N LYS A 118 8.52 -8.41 -43.49
CA LYS A 118 9.43 -8.03 -44.58
C LYS A 118 10.04 -6.63 -44.41
N ILE A 119 9.33 -5.67 -43.80
CA ILE A 119 9.89 -4.36 -43.44
C ILE A 119 10.97 -4.53 -42.37
N LEU A 120 10.73 -5.37 -41.37
CA LEU A 120 11.67 -5.61 -40.29
C LEU A 120 12.91 -6.39 -40.75
N GLU A 121 12.76 -7.33 -41.70
CA GLU A 121 13.85 -8.09 -42.34
C GLU A 121 14.70 -7.23 -43.31
N ALA A 122 14.06 -6.39 -44.10
CA ALA A 122 14.71 -5.61 -45.18
C ALA A 122 14.24 -4.14 -45.17
N PRO A 123 14.52 -3.34 -44.14
CA PRO A 123 14.05 -1.96 -44.02
C PRO A 123 14.65 -1.02 -45.06
N GLU A 124 15.77 -1.38 -45.68
CA GLU A 124 16.43 -0.62 -46.76
C GLU A 124 15.56 -0.48 -48.00
N LYS A 125 14.65 -1.42 -48.31
CA LYS A 125 13.71 -1.32 -49.39
C LYS A 125 12.75 -0.13 -49.29
N LEU A 126 12.54 0.41 -48.10
CA LEU A 126 11.77 1.65 -47.92
C LEU A 126 12.42 2.87 -48.60
N GLU A 127 13.68 2.75 -49.08
CA GLU A 127 14.36 3.80 -49.88
C GLU A 127 13.74 3.99 -51.25
N GLU A 128 13.08 2.97 -51.77
CA GLU A 128 12.39 2.99 -53.05
C GLU A 128 11.10 3.83 -53.03
N ILE A 129 10.60 4.16 -51.81
CA ILE A 129 9.35 4.91 -51.67
C ILE A 129 9.60 6.41 -51.80
N THR A 130 9.18 6.97 -52.91
CA THR A 130 9.27 8.40 -53.16
C THR A 130 8.39 9.20 -52.22
N GLY A 131 8.98 10.17 -51.51
CA GLY A 131 8.28 11.07 -50.58
C GLY A 131 8.45 10.70 -49.08
N LEU A 132 9.11 9.58 -48.75
CA LEU A 132 9.43 9.19 -47.41
C LEU A 132 10.87 9.63 -47.04
N SER A 133 11.00 10.62 -46.18
CA SER A 133 12.31 11.12 -45.75
C SER A 133 13.11 10.09 -44.97
N LYS A 134 14.47 10.17 -45.01
CA LYS A 134 15.32 9.27 -44.19
C LYS A 134 14.96 9.29 -42.70
N LYS A 135 14.64 10.50 -42.20
CA LYS A 135 14.21 10.65 -40.78
C LYS A 135 12.92 9.90 -40.48
N ASN A 136 11.90 10.06 -41.34
CA ASN A 136 10.61 9.41 -41.16
C ASN A 136 10.70 7.88 -41.36
N ARG A 137 11.58 7.41 -42.28
CA ARG A 137 11.85 5.98 -42.42
C ARG A 137 12.40 5.33 -41.16
N LEU A 138 13.47 5.93 -40.60
CA LEU A 138 14.08 5.42 -39.38
C LEU A 138 13.09 5.42 -38.22
N ALA A 139 12.38 6.52 -38.01
CA ALA A 139 11.35 6.62 -37.00
C ALA A 139 10.20 5.61 -37.20
N PHE A 140 9.79 5.37 -38.46
CA PHE A 140 8.77 4.38 -38.79
C PHE A 140 9.21 2.94 -38.45
N VAL A 141 10.40 2.55 -38.92
CA VAL A 141 10.93 1.20 -38.67
C VAL A 141 11.17 0.96 -37.18
N GLU A 142 11.69 1.94 -36.47
CA GLU A 142 11.92 1.87 -35.04
C GLU A 142 10.59 1.72 -34.28
N LYS A 143 9.60 2.56 -34.60
CA LYS A 143 8.28 2.48 -33.97
C LYS A 143 7.54 1.19 -34.32
N LEU A 144 7.66 0.71 -35.58
CA LEU A 144 7.08 -0.55 -36.00
C LEU A 144 7.73 -1.74 -35.26
N ARG A 145 9.05 -1.71 -35.08
CA ARG A 145 9.78 -2.75 -34.33
C ARG A 145 9.34 -2.79 -32.88
N GLN A 146 9.19 -1.62 -32.26
CA GLN A 146 8.71 -1.53 -30.87
C GLN A 146 7.30 -2.11 -30.75
N ASN A 147 6.35 -1.66 -31.58
CA ASN A 147 4.95 -2.09 -31.48
C ASN A 147 4.78 -3.59 -31.77
N TYR A 148 5.35 -4.07 -32.88
CA TYR A 148 5.22 -5.47 -33.32
C TYR A 148 5.97 -6.44 -32.37
N GLY A 149 7.11 -6.00 -31.85
CA GLY A 149 7.83 -6.75 -30.81
C GLY A 149 7.00 -6.91 -29.54
N THR A 150 6.32 -5.84 -29.09
CA THR A 150 5.46 -5.86 -27.91
C THR A 150 4.26 -6.80 -28.08
N GLU A 151 3.55 -6.74 -29.22
CA GLU A 151 2.41 -7.64 -29.49
C GLU A 151 2.83 -9.13 -29.44
N ARG A 152 3.97 -9.47 -30.07
CA ARG A 152 4.49 -10.82 -30.05
C ARG A 152 4.85 -11.30 -28.64
N ILE A 153 5.49 -10.44 -27.84
CA ILE A 153 5.83 -10.74 -26.45
C ILE A 153 4.55 -10.98 -25.63
N LEU A 154 3.56 -10.09 -25.74
CA LEU A 154 2.30 -10.21 -25.00
C LEU A 154 1.51 -11.46 -25.40
N ALA A 155 1.46 -11.79 -26.68
CA ALA A 155 0.82 -13.03 -27.16
C ALA A 155 1.52 -14.28 -26.58
N GLN A 156 2.85 -14.27 -26.52
CA GLN A 156 3.61 -15.40 -25.96
C GLN A 156 3.43 -15.50 -24.44
N LEU A 157 3.40 -14.37 -23.71
CA LEU A 157 3.09 -14.35 -22.28
C LEU A 157 1.66 -14.85 -22.00
N ALA A 158 0.69 -14.48 -22.84
CA ALA A 158 -0.68 -14.98 -22.75
C ALA A 158 -0.76 -16.51 -22.97
N ASN A 159 0.04 -17.06 -23.91
CA ASN A 159 0.14 -18.51 -24.13
C ASN A 159 0.70 -19.24 -22.90
N TYR A 160 1.55 -18.60 -22.10
CA TYR A 160 2.01 -19.09 -20.81
C TYR A 160 1.00 -18.87 -19.66
N GLY A 161 -0.23 -18.48 -19.95
CA GLY A 161 -1.27 -18.28 -18.94
C GLY A 161 -1.10 -17.03 -18.08
N ILE A 162 -0.17 -16.13 -18.43
CA ILE A 162 0.06 -14.88 -17.69
C ILE A 162 -1.08 -13.89 -18.00
N PRO A 163 -1.83 -13.39 -17.00
CA PRO A 163 -2.88 -12.42 -17.21
C PRO A 163 -2.36 -11.16 -17.90
N ASN A 164 -3.13 -10.61 -18.86
CA ASN A 164 -2.71 -9.46 -19.66
C ASN A 164 -2.14 -8.29 -18.84
N LYS A 165 -2.75 -7.94 -17.72
CA LYS A 165 -2.25 -6.87 -16.84
C LYS A 165 -0.80 -7.12 -16.39
N LEU A 166 -0.49 -8.34 -15.97
CA LEU A 166 0.87 -8.73 -15.56
C LEU A 166 1.79 -8.81 -16.77
N ALA A 167 1.31 -9.31 -17.91
CA ALA A 167 2.08 -9.37 -19.15
C ALA A 167 2.57 -7.97 -19.59
N PHE A 168 1.72 -6.95 -19.48
CA PHE A 168 2.11 -5.56 -19.74
C PHE A 168 3.17 -5.06 -18.76
N GLN A 169 3.00 -5.31 -17.45
CA GLN A 169 3.96 -4.91 -16.44
C GLN A 169 5.33 -5.58 -16.65
N ILE A 170 5.34 -6.88 -16.98
CA ILE A 170 6.56 -7.64 -17.28
C ILE A 170 7.26 -7.04 -18.52
N GLN A 171 6.51 -6.81 -19.60
CA GLN A 171 7.04 -6.24 -20.82
C GLN A 171 7.52 -4.80 -20.62
N ASP A 172 6.82 -4.01 -19.83
CA ASP A 172 7.22 -2.63 -19.53
C ASP A 172 8.50 -2.58 -18.69
N PHE A 173 8.68 -3.51 -17.76
CA PHE A 173 9.86 -3.60 -16.91
C PHE A 173 11.09 -4.12 -17.66
N TYR A 174 10.98 -5.27 -18.34
CA TYR A 174 12.12 -5.93 -18.99
C TYR A 174 12.34 -5.54 -20.45
N LYS A 175 11.37 -4.87 -21.08
CA LYS A 175 11.44 -4.42 -22.49
C LYS A 175 11.82 -5.58 -23.45
N GLU A 176 12.98 -5.47 -24.12
CA GLU A 176 13.46 -6.44 -25.11
C GLU A 176 13.92 -7.76 -24.46
N GLU A 177 14.29 -7.76 -23.17
CA GLU A 177 14.74 -8.96 -22.45
C GLU A 177 13.60 -9.82 -21.90
N THR A 178 12.35 -9.38 -22.04
CA THR A 178 11.16 -10.02 -21.45
C THR A 178 11.12 -11.51 -21.69
N LEU A 179 11.18 -11.97 -22.94
CA LEU A 179 11.06 -13.40 -23.24
C LEU A 179 12.25 -14.20 -22.71
N GLN A 180 13.45 -13.65 -22.77
CA GLN A 180 14.64 -14.30 -22.25
C GLN A 180 14.54 -14.52 -20.73
N ILE A 181 14.11 -13.49 -19.98
CA ILE A 181 13.94 -13.60 -18.53
C ILE A 181 12.82 -14.59 -18.19
N VAL A 182 11.68 -14.49 -18.88
CA VAL A 182 10.52 -15.37 -18.64
C VAL A 182 10.88 -16.86 -18.89
N GLU A 183 11.61 -17.16 -19.95
CA GLU A 183 11.98 -18.52 -20.31
C GLU A 183 13.15 -19.08 -19.52
N GLN A 184 14.11 -18.25 -19.13
CA GLN A 184 15.32 -18.71 -18.43
C GLN A 184 15.27 -18.55 -16.92
N GLN A 185 14.53 -17.56 -16.41
CA GLN A 185 14.48 -17.18 -15.01
C GLN A 185 13.05 -16.83 -14.55
N PRO A 186 12.05 -17.72 -14.73
CA PRO A 186 10.64 -17.41 -14.48
C PRO A 186 10.37 -16.95 -13.03
N TYR A 187 11.13 -17.44 -12.06
CA TYR A 187 10.96 -17.05 -10.65
C TYR A 187 11.46 -15.64 -10.35
N ARG A 188 12.30 -15.05 -11.18
CA ARG A 188 12.71 -13.65 -11.06
C ARG A 188 11.53 -12.69 -11.20
N LEU A 189 10.48 -13.09 -11.92
CA LEU A 189 9.25 -12.32 -12.04
C LEU A 189 8.56 -12.08 -10.69
N VAL A 190 8.74 -12.98 -9.71
CA VAL A 190 8.16 -12.84 -8.36
C VAL A 190 8.87 -11.72 -7.58
N GLU A 191 10.17 -11.56 -7.81
CA GLU A 191 10.98 -10.53 -7.13
C GLU A 191 10.79 -9.14 -7.77
N ASP A 192 10.74 -9.08 -9.11
CA ASP A 192 10.84 -7.83 -9.86
C ASP A 192 9.45 -7.22 -10.22
N ILE A 193 8.36 -8.03 -10.27
CA ILE A 193 7.05 -7.58 -10.77
C ILE A 193 6.00 -7.56 -9.66
N GLN A 194 5.55 -6.36 -9.33
CA GLN A 194 4.51 -6.19 -8.31
C GLN A 194 3.19 -6.87 -8.71
N GLY A 195 2.70 -7.76 -7.85
CA GLY A 195 1.47 -8.53 -8.09
C GLY A 195 1.68 -9.86 -8.80
N MET A 196 2.92 -10.23 -9.18
CA MET A 196 3.28 -11.56 -9.63
C MET A 196 3.37 -12.51 -8.44
N GLY A 197 2.30 -13.28 -8.20
CA GLY A 197 2.30 -14.27 -7.13
C GLY A 197 3.15 -15.51 -7.45
N PHE A 198 3.75 -16.14 -6.42
CA PHE A 198 4.57 -17.35 -6.58
C PHE A 198 3.86 -18.44 -7.39
N LYS A 199 2.57 -18.68 -7.16
CA LYS A 199 1.81 -19.74 -7.87
C LYS A 199 1.76 -19.55 -9.39
N ILE A 200 1.66 -18.29 -9.85
CA ILE A 200 1.64 -17.99 -11.30
C ILE A 200 3.03 -18.25 -11.89
N ALA A 201 4.09 -17.81 -11.22
CA ALA A 201 5.46 -18.05 -11.66
C ALA A 201 5.82 -19.55 -11.62
N ASP A 202 5.33 -20.26 -10.61
CA ASP A 202 5.56 -21.70 -10.46
C ASP A 202 4.82 -22.53 -11.53
N GLN A 203 3.61 -22.13 -11.90
CA GLN A 203 2.88 -22.72 -13.02
C GLN A 203 3.61 -22.49 -14.35
N LEU A 204 4.05 -21.26 -14.60
CA LEU A 204 4.88 -20.93 -15.76
C LEU A 204 6.17 -21.77 -15.81
N ALA A 205 6.87 -21.88 -14.67
CA ALA A 205 8.08 -22.68 -14.56
C ALA A 205 7.83 -24.17 -14.83
N GLU A 206 6.67 -24.71 -14.44
CA GLU A 206 6.25 -26.08 -14.76
C GLU A 206 6.02 -26.26 -16.27
N GLU A 207 5.36 -25.34 -16.94
CA GLU A 207 5.14 -25.35 -18.39
C GLU A 207 6.47 -25.27 -19.16
N LEU A 208 7.47 -24.55 -18.61
CA LEU A 208 8.83 -24.46 -19.14
C LEU A 208 9.69 -25.69 -18.80
N GLY A 209 9.16 -26.68 -18.08
CA GLY A 209 9.82 -27.93 -17.77
C GLY A 209 10.79 -27.89 -16.59
N ILE A 210 10.72 -26.85 -15.76
CA ILE A 210 11.51 -26.77 -14.52
C ILE A 210 10.97 -27.80 -13.52
N ALA A 211 11.86 -28.63 -13.00
CA ALA A 211 11.50 -29.72 -12.11
C ALA A 211 10.93 -29.21 -10.76
N SER A 212 10.09 -30.03 -10.13
CA SER A 212 9.46 -29.68 -8.84
C SER A 212 10.47 -29.59 -7.69
N ASP A 213 11.63 -30.22 -7.81
CA ASP A 213 12.74 -30.25 -6.86
C ASP A 213 13.91 -29.34 -7.29
N ALA A 214 13.68 -28.42 -8.24
CA ALA A 214 14.72 -27.51 -8.72
C ALA A 214 15.14 -26.50 -7.62
N PRO A 215 16.46 -26.27 -7.43
CA PRO A 215 16.98 -25.35 -6.43
C PRO A 215 16.41 -23.91 -6.55
N GLU A 216 16.28 -23.41 -7.77
CA GLU A 216 15.71 -22.08 -8.05
C GLU A 216 14.25 -21.96 -7.61
N ARG A 217 13.47 -23.03 -7.67
CA ARG A 217 12.11 -23.11 -7.17
C ARG A 217 12.08 -22.95 -5.65
N PHE A 218 12.97 -23.66 -4.95
CA PHE A 218 13.05 -23.58 -3.49
C PHE A 218 13.50 -22.20 -3.03
N ARG A 219 14.48 -21.60 -3.68
CA ARG A 219 14.98 -20.25 -3.39
C ARG A 219 13.86 -19.20 -3.54
N ALA A 220 13.16 -19.23 -4.67
CA ALA A 220 12.04 -18.31 -4.91
C ALA A 220 10.90 -18.53 -3.91
N GLY A 221 10.58 -19.77 -3.57
CA GLY A 221 9.60 -20.12 -2.55
C GLY A 221 9.98 -19.57 -1.17
N LEU A 222 11.25 -19.69 -0.76
CA LEU A 222 11.77 -19.17 0.51
C LEU A 222 11.68 -17.64 0.58
N ILE A 223 12.13 -16.92 -0.45
CA ILE A 223 12.08 -15.46 -0.51
C ILE A 223 10.62 -14.99 -0.48
N HIS A 224 9.77 -15.58 -1.32
CA HIS A 224 8.34 -15.23 -1.36
C HIS A 224 7.65 -15.51 -0.03
N SER A 225 7.91 -16.65 0.59
CA SER A 225 7.35 -17.02 1.89
C SER A 225 7.77 -16.06 2.98
N LEU A 226 9.03 -15.66 3.02
CA LEU A 226 9.58 -14.71 3.98
C LEU A 226 8.91 -13.34 3.85
N PHE A 227 8.82 -12.82 2.63
CA PHE A 227 8.19 -11.53 2.36
C PHE A 227 6.68 -11.56 2.66
N SER A 228 5.97 -12.57 2.15
CA SER A 228 4.52 -12.73 2.37
C SER A 228 4.17 -12.86 3.85
N TYR A 229 4.94 -13.67 4.58
CA TYR A 229 4.78 -13.81 6.03
C TYR A 229 4.94 -12.46 6.75
N SER A 230 5.96 -11.68 6.38
CA SER A 230 6.19 -10.36 6.98
C SER A 230 5.02 -9.40 6.72
N ILE A 231 4.49 -9.36 5.49
CA ILE A 231 3.34 -8.52 5.13
C ILE A 231 2.06 -8.97 5.85
N GLU A 232 1.79 -10.29 5.92
CA GLU A 232 0.56 -10.82 6.52
C GLU A 232 0.53 -10.67 8.05
N THR A 233 1.68 -10.83 8.71
CA THR A 233 1.76 -10.83 10.17
C THR A 233 2.21 -9.49 10.76
N GLY A 234 2.85 -8.64 9.96
CA GLY A 234 3.51 -7.43 10.42
C GLY A 234 4.84 -7.67 11.14
N ASN A 235 5.37 -8.89 11.10
CA ASN A 235 6.65 -9.24 11.71
C ASN A 235 7.83 -8.77 10.83
N THR A 236 8.97 -8.46 11.44
CA THR A 236 10.20 -8.13 10.69
C THR A 236 11.11 -9.33 10.48
N TYR A 237 10.88 -10.43 11.19
CA TYR A 237 11.59 -11.71 11.03
C TYR A 237 10.67 -12.91 11.28
N ILE A 238 11.14 -14.07 10.86
CA ILE A 238 10.55 -15.39 11.11
C ILE A 238 11.62 -16.34 11.66
N GLU A 239 11.24 -17.26 12.54
CA GLU A 239 12.16 -18.34 12.94
C GLU A 239 12.40 -19.30 11.76
N ALA A 240 13.64 -19.77 11.58
CA ALA A 240 14.03 -20.63 10.45
C ALA A 240 13.11 -21.87 10.31
N LYS A 241 12.75 -22.50 11.43
CA LYS A 241 11.79 -23.62 11.48
C LYS A 241 10.43 -23.27 10.88
N ASP A 242 9.90 -22.12 11.28
CA ASP A 242 8.58 -21.67 10.84
C ASP A 242 8.62 -21.28 9.35
N LEU A 243 9.74 -20.68 8.89
CA LEU A 243 9.94 -20.35 7.47
C LEU A 243 9.96 -21.60 6.61
N LEU A 244 10.73 -22.62 7.01
CA LEU A 244 10.80 -23.88 6.27
C LEU A 244 9.43 -24.55 6.15
N ARG A 245 8.67 -24.63 7.24
CA ARG A 245 7.32 -25.18 7.22
C ARG A 245 6.40 -24.39 6.30
N TYR A 246 6.36 -23.06 6.44
CA TYR A 246 5.53 -22.19 5.62
C TYR A 246 5.88 -22.28 4.13
N THR A 247 7.19 -22.41 3.81
CA THR A 247 7.66 -22.57 2.44
C THR A 247 7.29 -23.94 1.86
N ILE A 248 7.46 -25.02 2.63
CA ILE A 248 7.09 -26.38 2.17
C ILE A 248 5.59 -26.45 1.90
N ASP A 249 4.75 -25.93 2.79
CA ASP A 249 3.30 -25.84 2.61
C ASP A 249 2.94 -25.07 1.32
N LEU A 250 3.62 -23.95 1.04
CA LEU A 250 3.46 -23.19 -0.20
C LEU A 250 3.81 -24.01 -1.43
N LEU A 251 5.01 -24.60 -1.44
CA LEU A 251 5.55 -25.36 -2.57
C LEU A 251 4.70 -26.59 -2.88
N GLU A 252 4.31 -27.37 -1.87
CA GLU A 252 3.47 -28.56 -2.01
C GLU A 252 2.02 -28.20 -2.41
N SER A 253 1.50 -27.03 -1.98
CA SER A 253 0.20 -26.57 -2.41
C SER A 253 0.17 -26.08 -3.86
N ALA A 254 1.32 -25.61 -4.38
CA ALA A 254 1.45 -25.14 -5.76
C ALA A 254 1.60 -26.31 -6.73
N ARG A 255 2.44 -27.31 -6.40
CA ARG A 255 2.59 -28.58 -7.14
C ARG A 255 2.49 -29.73 -6.15
N PRO A 256 1.59 -30.72 -6.34
CA PRO A 256 1.36 -31.81 -5.39
C PRO A 256 2.51 -32.84 -5.43
N VAL A 257 3.63 -32.50 -4.84
CA VAL A 257 4.84 -33.34 -4.74
C VAL A 257 5.33 -33.26 -3.29
N GLU A 258 5.63 -34.42 -2.69
CA GLU A 258 6.25 -34.48 -1.37
C GLU A 258 7.70 -34.03 -1.46
N LEU A 259 8.10 -33.03 -0.69
CA LEU A 259 9.44 -32.45 -0.73
C LEU A 259 10.26 -32.90 0.49
N ASP A 260 11.56 -33.13 0.28
CA ASP A 260 12.50 -33.35 1.39
C ASP A 260 12.84 -32.02 2.06
N PRO A 261 12.44 -31.81 3.34
CA PRO A 261 12.73 -30.56 4.06
C PRO A 261 14.22 -30.22 4.15
N SER A 262 15.10 -31.26 4.12
CA SER A 262 16.54 -31.04 4.19
C SER A 262 17.07 -30.33 2.95
N THR A 263 16.52 -30.62 1.78
CA THR A 263 16.89 -29.93 0.53
C THR A 263 16.47 -28.46 0.55
N VAL A 264 15.25 -28.16 1.02
CA VAL A 264 14.79 -26.76 1.17
C VAL A 264 15.65 -26.02 2.20
N ALA A 265 16.06 -26.69 3.28
CA ALA A 265 16.94 -26.11 4.28
C ALA A 265 18.34 -25.81 3.76
N GLN A 266 18.89 -26.66 2.86
CA GLN A 266 20.16 -26.38 2.18
C GLN A 266 20.08 -25.12 1.33
N GLU A 267 19.00 -24.93 0.56
CA GLU A 267 18.81 -23.73 -0.25
C GLU A 267 18.63 -22.46 0.62
N LEU A 268 18.05 -22.57 1.82
CA LEU A 268 18.07 -21.46 2.79
C LEU A 268 19.50 -21.12 3.21
N GLY A 269 20.36 -22.13 3.42
CA GLY A 269 21.78 -21.92 3.69
C GLY A 269 22.48 -21.15 2.57
N HIS A 270 22.27 -21.55 1.31
CA HIS A 270 22.81 -20.84 0.15
C HIS A 270 22.31 -19.38 0.04
N LEU A 271 21.02 -19.13 0.29
CA LEU A 271 20.47 -17.77 0.28
C LEU A 271 21.10 -16.86 1.36
N ILE A 272 21.46 -17.44 2.52
CA ILE A 272 22.19 -16.72 3.58
C ILE A 272 23.62 -16.42 3.15
N GLU A 273 24.33 -17.41 2.56
CA GLU A 273 25.70 -17.24 2.05
C GLU A 273 25.80 -16.19 0.93
N GLU A 274 24.80 -16.13 0.08
CA GLU A 274 24.70 -15.17 -1.03
C GLU A 274 24.18 -13.78 -0.59
N ASP A 275 23.98 -13.54 0.71
CA ASP A 275 23.40 -12.32 1.27
C ASP A 275 22.02 -11.96 0.69
N LYS A 276 21.26 -12.94 0.19
CA LYS A 276 19.89 -12.75 -0.33
C LYS A 276 18.85 -12.61 0.78
N VAL A 277 19.11 -13.20 1.92
CA VAL A 277 18.38 -13.04 3.18
C VAL A 277 19.38 -12.85 4.32
N GLN A 278 18.96 -12.21 5.39
CA GLN A 278 19.84 -12.01 6.55
C GLN A 278 19.42 -12.92 7.70
N ASN A 279 20.39 -13.34 8.52
CA ASN A 279 20.08 -14.11 9.72
C ASN A 279 20.75 -13.52 10.97
N VAL A 280 20.07 -13.66 12.09
CA VAL A 280 20.61 -13.46 13.43
C VAL A 280 20.20 -14.66 14.27
N ASP A 281 21.15 -15.52 14.60
CA ASP A 281 20.87 -16.83 15.20
C ASP A 281 19.86 -17.63 14.33
N THR A 282 18.70 -18.00 14.91
CA THR A 282 17.63 -18.73 14.22
C THR A 282 16.63 -17.85 13.48
N LYS A 283 16.77 -16.52 13.59
CA LYS A 283 15.84 -15.54 13.01
C LYS A 283 16.27 -15.20 11.59
N ILE A 284 15.35 -15.35 10.65
CA ILE A 284 15.56 -15.03 9.23
C ILE A 284 14.80 -13.76 8.89
N PHE A 285 15.46 -12.86 8.18
CA PHE A 285 14.96 -11.54 7.80
C PHE A 285 14.98 -11.37 6.27
N ASP A 286 13.97 -10.71 5.75
CA ASP A 286 14.06 -10.07 4.45
C ASP A 286 15.12 -8.94 4.50
N ASN A 287 15.93 -8.81 3.44
CA ASN A 287 17.01 -7.82 3.37
C ASN A 287 16.50 -6.41 3.64
N SER A 288 15.39 -6.03 3.02
CA SER A 288 14.86 -4.67 3.14
C SER A 288 14.45 -4.33 4.56
N LEU A 289 13.85 -5.29 5.29
CA LEU A 289 13.45 -5.13 6.69
C LEU A 289 14.66 -5.14 7.63
N PHE A 290 15.63 -6.03 7.39
CA PHE A 290 16.85 -6.08 8.19
C PHE A 290 17.61 -4.76 8.16
N PHE A 291 17.88 -4.24 6.96
CA PHE A 291 18.60 -2.99 6.79
C PHE A 291 17.78 -1.77 7.18
N ALA A 292 16.44 -1.83 7.07
CA ALA A 292 15.60 -0.74 7.56
C ALA A 292 15.64 -0.62 9.10
N GLU A 293 15.58 -1.73 9.85
CA GLU A 293 15.76 -1.68 11.30
C GLU A 293 17.18 -1.22 11.71
N GLU A 294 18.22 -1.66 10.99
CA GLU A 294 19.61 -1.23 11.23
C GLU A 294 19.79 0.26 10.93
N GLY A 295 19.15 0.74 9.86
CA GLY A 295 19.12 2.15 9.49
C GLY A 295 18.44 3.00 10.58
N ILE A 296 17.26 2.59 11.08
CA ILE A 296 16.57 3.27 12.17
C ILE A 296 17.48 3.40 13.39
N ARG A 297 18.12 2.29 13.81
CA ARG A 297 19.07 2.28 14.92
C ARG A 297 20.21 3.25 14.69
N SER A 298 20.85 3.21 13.51
CA SER A 298 21.97 4.06 13.16
C SER A 298 21.61 5.55 13.13
N HIS A 299 20.48 5.90 12.50
CA HIS A 299 20.04 7.29 12.39
C HIS A 299 19.62 7.88 13.73
N ILE A 300 18.86 7.15 14.56
CA ILE A 300 18.52 7.57 15.91
C ILE A 300 19.78 7.69 16.76
N GLY A 301 20.71 6.74 16.70
CA GLY A 301 22.00 6.79 17.40
C GLY A 301 22.79 8.05 17.04
N ARG A 302 22.90 8.36 15.75
CA ARG A 302 23.55 9.59 15.22
C ARG A 302 22.93 10.86 15.79
N LEU A 303 21.62 10.94 15.90
CA LEU A 303 20.91 12.09 16.46
C LEU A 303 21.11 12.20 17.98
N LEU A 304 21.16 11.07 18.71
CA LEU A 304 21.37 11.05 20.15
C LEU A 304 22.81 11.40 20.55
N GLU A 305 23.84 10.88 19.85
CA GLU A 305 25.25 11.09 20.17
C GLU A 305 25.69 12.55 20.06
N LYS A 306 25.26 13.25 19.00
CA LYS A 306 25.59 14.65 18.75
C LYS A 306 24.67 15.64 19.46
N GLY A 307 23.63 15.16 20.16
CA GLY A 307 22.62 15.98 20.84
C GLY A 307 23.12 16.74 22.08
N LYS A 308 24.35 16.54 22.50
CA LYS A 308 24.92 17.17 23.71
C LYS A 308 25.32 18.64 23.56
N GLN A 309 25.13 19.25 22.39
CA GLN A 309 25.46 20.67 22.15
C GLN A 309 24.21 21.53 22.03
N ALA A 310 24.11 22.57 22.85
CA ALA A 310 23.12 23.61 22.95
C ALA A 310 21.84 23.26 23.74
N SER A 311 21.98 23.01 25.03
CA SER A 311 20.83 23.09 25.92
C SER A 311 20.54 24.56 26.27
N PHE A 312 19.30 25.01 26.08
CA PHE A 312 18.86 26.27 26.66
C PHE A 312 18.89 26.16 28.20
N ASP A 313 19.18 27.29 28.86
CA ASP A 313 19.06 27.39 30.31
C ASP A 313 17.64 26.98 30.73
N PRO A 314 17.45 26.04 31.67
CA PRO A 314 16.12 25.65 32.16
C PRO A 314 15.25 26.80 32.58
N GLU A 315 15.82 27.85 33.20
CA GLU A 315 15.05 29.04 33.56
C GLU A 315 14.49 29.81 32.36
N LYS A 316 15.24 29.90 31.25
CA LYS A 316 14.77 30.52 30.02
C LYS A 316 13.61 29.74 29.40
N ILE A 317 13.69 28.39 29.42
CA ILE A 317 12.59 27.55 28.93
C ILE A 317 11.33 27.77 29.81
N ASN A 318 11.46 27.79 31.12
CA ASN A 318 10.34 28.05 32.01
C ASN A 318 9.70 29.42 31.80
N GLN A 319 10.51 30.46 31.62
CA GLN A 319 10.02 31.82 31.28
C GLN A 319 9.29 31.83 29.95
N ALA A 320 9.79 31.11 28.94
CA ALA A 320 9.13 30.99 27.65
C ALA A 320 7.79 30.22 27.77
N ILE A 321 7.72 29.16 28.57
CA ILE A 321 6.48 28.41 28.84
C ILE A 321 5.46 29.34 29.50
N GLU A 322 5.81 30.11 30.50
CA GLU A 322 4.92 31.07 31.19
C GLU A 322 4.41 32.16 30.23
N ALA A 323 5.28 32.67 29.36
CA ALA A 323 4.87 33.65 28.35
C ALA A 323 3.89 33.03 27.35
N VAL A 324 4.14 31.82 26.88
CA VAL A 324 3.22 31.09 25.97
C VAL A 324 1.89 30.78 26.65
N GLU A 325 1.88 30.37 27.92
CA GLU A 325 0.64 30.16 28.69
C GLU A 325 -0.22 31.45 28.73
N LYS A 326 0.43 32.58 28.91
CA LYS A 326 -0.25 33.89 28.96
C LYS A 326 -0.78 34.32 27.58
N ASP A 327 0.01 34.10 26.53
CA ASP A 327 -0.35 34.49 25.16
C ASP A 327 -1.49 33.62 24.60
N LEU A 328 -1.49 32.33 24.91
CA LEU A 328 -2.53 31.38 24.49
C LEU A 328 -3.73 31.34 25.44
N GLY A 329 -3.66 31.96 26.62
CA GLY A 329 -4.72 31.95 27.63
C GLY A 329 -5.00 30.56 28.22
N ILE A 330 -3.99 29.67 28.24
CA ILE A 330 -4.07 28.30 28.73
C ILE A 330 -3.11 28.08 29.91
N ARG A 331 -3.28 26.96 30.60
CA ARG A 331 -2.37 26.51 31.65
C ARG A 331 -2.00 25.08 31.43
N TYR A 332 -0.71 24.80 31.31
CA TYR A 332 -0.21 23.42 31.23
C TYR A 332 -0.10 22.79 32.62
N ASP A 333 -0.40 21.51 32.74
CA ASP A 333 -0.10 20.77 33.96
C ASP A 333 1.41 20.47 34.08
N ALA A 334 1.81 19.85 35.23
CA ALA A 334 3.21 19.56 35.50
C ALA A 334 3.84 18.61 34.45
N ILE A 335 3.08 17.58 34.00
CA ILE A 335 3.58 16.59 32.99
C ILE A 335 3.70 17.24 31.62
N GLN A 336 2.75 18.10 31.26
CA GLN A 336 2.78 18.84 29.99
C GLN A 336 3.95 19.85 29.95
N LYS A 337 4.21 20.58 31.04
CA LYS A 337 5.39 21.45 31.19
C LYS A 337 6.70 20.68 31.07
N GLU A 338 6.79 19.56 31.74
CA GLU A 338 7.96 18.68 31.64
C GLU A 338 8.14 18.15 30.22
N ALA A 339 7.07 17.74 29.53
CA ALA A 339 7.14 17.31 28.14
C ALA A 339 7.67 18.41 27.21
N ILE A 340 7.17 19.65 27.36
CA ILE A 340 7.67 20.81 26.61
C ILE A 340 9.15 21.06 26.90
N HIS A 341 9.53 21.02 28.16
CA HIS A 341 10.92 21.22 28.58
C HIS A 341 11.85 20.17 27.97
N GLN A 342 11.49 18.89 28.06
CA GLN A 342 12.24 17.76 27.49
C GLN A 342 12.36 17.85 25.97
N ALA A 343 11.31 18.20 25.25
CA ALA A 343 11.31 18.38 23.80
C ALA A 343 12.29 19.50 23.36
N ILE A 344 12.39 20.59 24.14
CA ILE A 344 13.30 21.69 23.83
C ILE A 344 14.76 21.30 24.14
N GLN A 345 14.99 20.51 25.19
CA GLN A 345 16.35 20.13 25.59
C GLN A 345 16.96 18.99 24.76
N ASN A 346 16.14 18.04 24.30
CA ASN A 346 16.63 16.85 23.61
C ASN A 346 16.57 17.00 22.08
N LYS A 347 17.44 16.29 21.37
CA LYS A 347 17.43 16.22 19.90
C LYS A 347 16.37 15.26 19.40
N VAL A 348 16.18 14.13 20.07
CA VAL A 348 15.11 13.19 19.81
C VAL A 348 14.24 13.13 21.05
N PHE A 349 12.94 13.25 20.89
CA PHE A 349 11.99 13.17 21.97
C PHE A 349 10.70 12.50 21.53
N ILE A 350 10.15 11.60 22.36
CA ILE A 350 8.88 10.92 22.09
C ILE A 350 7.79 11.41 23.04
N LEU A 351 6.70 11.92 22.46
CA LEU A 351 5.49 12.27 23.19
C LEU A 351 4.42 11.23 22.91
N THR A 352 4.03 10.45 23.91
CA THR A 352 2.96 9.45 23.77
C THR A 352 1.79 9.73 24.69
N GLY A 353 0.61 9.26 24.34
CA GLY A 353 -0.59 9.43 25.15
C GLY A 353 -1.85 9.07 24.39
N GLY A 354 -2.90 8.73 25.11
CA GLY A 354 -4.20 8.42 24.55
C GLY A 354 -4.92 9.65 23.95
N PRO A 355 -6.08 9.46 23.33
CA PRO A 355 -6.90 10.56 22.84
C PRO A 355 -7.40 11.42 24.00
N GLY A 356 -7.46 12.74 23.76
CA GLY A 356 -7.94 13.70 24.77
C GLY A 356 -6.94 14.05 25.89
N THR A 357 -5.71 13.50 25.85
CA THR A 357 -4.65 13.85 26.82
C THR A 357 -3.97 15.18 26.52
N GLY A 358 -4.40 15.90 25.49
CA GLY A 358 -3.85 17.20 25.12
C GLY A 358 -2.56 17.15 24.30
N LYS A 359 -2.23 16.04 23.63
CA LYS A 359 -1.05 15.95 22.76
C LYS A 359 -0.91 17.16 21.85
N THR A 360 -1.96 17.53 21.12
CA THR A 360 -1.94 18.66 20.18
C THR A 360 -1.71 20.00 20.89
N THR A 361 -2.30 20.21 22.07
CA THR A 361 -2.09 21.40 22.89
C THR A 361 -0.64 21.52 23.31
N VAL A 362 -0.04 20.39 23.70
CA VAL A 362 1.39 20.33 24.08
C VAL A 362 2.29 20.55 22.87
N ILE A 363 1.97 19.98 21.70
CA ILE A 363 2.70 20.25 20.43
C ILE A 363 2.69 21.72 20.09
N ASN A 364 1.52 22.41 20.18
CA ASN A 364 1.43 23.85 19.97
C ASN A 364 2.28 24.63 20.97
N GLY A 365 2.31 24.19 22.23
CA GLY A 365 3.20 24.72 23.24
C GLY A 365 4.68 24.57 22.88
N MET A 366 5.08 23.37 22.46
CA MET A 366 6.45 23.10 22.02
C MET A 366 6.87 23.97 20.83
N ILE A 367 6.00 24.12 19.83
CA ILE A 367 6.23 25.00 18.67
C ILE A 367 6.38 26.45 19.11
N SER A 368 5.48 26.93 19.96
CA SER A 368 5.47 28.32 20.42
C SER A 368 6.68 28.65 21.29
N VAL A 369 7.04 27.78 22.21
CA VAL A 369 8.25 27.91 23.05
C VAL A 369 9.53 27.86 22.21
N TYR A 370 9.61 26.92 21.25
CA TYR A 370 10.72 26.83 20.30
C TYR A 370 10.87 28.12 19.49
N ALA A 371 9.78 28.62 18.93
CA ALA A 371 9.76 29.84 18.15
C ALA A 371 10.20 31.06 19.00
N GLN A 372 9.74 31.16 20.25
CA GLN A 372 10.13 32.25 21.14
C GLN A 372 11.62 32.22 21.47
N LEU A 373 12.16 31.04 21.79
CA LEU A 373 13.59 30.87 22.13
C LEU A 373 14.50 31.17 20.95
N HIS A 374 14.06 30.84 19.72
CA HIS A 374 14.79 31.08 18.48
C HIS A 374 14.42 32.40 17.79
N GLN A 375 13.54 33.23 18.38
CA GLN A 375 13.08 34.51 17.85
C GLN A 375 12.41 34.40 16.47
N LEU A 376 11.69 33.31 16.22
CA LEU A 376 10.96 33.05 14.98
C LEU A 376 9.59 33.72 15.02
N ASP A 377 9.17 34.33 13.90
CA ASP A 377 7.80 34.89 13.75
C ASP A 377 6.89 33.86 13.09
N LEU A 378 6.06 33.17 13.87
CA LEU A 378 5.13 32.13 13.42
C LEU A 378 4.10 32.63 12.37
N ARG A 379 3.96 33.97 12.18
CA ARG A 379 3.11 34.52 11.12
C ARG A 379 3.72 34.39 9.72
N LYS A 380 5.04 34.22 9.63
CA LYS A 380 5.78 33.98 8.36
C LYS A 380 5.81 32.50 8.04
N LYS A 381 4.65 31.91 7.80
CA LYS A 381 4.43 30.46 7.73
C LYS A 381 5.29 29.70 6.70
N GLN A 382 5.76 30.36 5.63
CA GLN A 382 6.49 29.70 4.53
C GLN A 382 8.01 29.61 4.77
N ASP A 383 8.56 30.42 5.69
CA ASP A 383 10.02 30.52 5.91
C ASP A 383 10.41 29.99 7.31
N LEU A 384 9.58 29.17 7.92
CA LEU A 384 9.88 28.62 9.24
C LEU A 384 10.72 27.35 9.14
N PRO A 385 11.81 27.22 9.90
CA PRO A 385 12.63 26.00 9.96
C PRO A 385 11.94 24.91 10.82
N ILE A 386 10.60 24.81 10.72
CA ILE A 386 9.75 23.83 11.43
C ILE A 386 8.95 23.07 10.40
N LEU A 387 9.13 21.75 10.36
CA LEU A 387 8.43 20.84 9.46
C LEU A 387 7.46 19.98 10.24
N LEU A 388 6.19 19.99 9.78
CA LEU A 388 5.14 19.15 10.35
C LEU A 388 4.78 18.03 9.38
N ALA A 389 4.86 16.80 9.86
CA ALA A 389 4.60 15.61 9.06
C ALA A 389 3.63 14.64 9.74
N ALA A 390 2.92 13.85 8.94
CA ALA A 390 2.09 12.75 9.42
C ALA A 390 2.07 11.62 8.37
N PRO A 391 1.76 10.37 8.73
CA PRO A 391 1.72 9.26 7.78
C PRO A 391 0.54 9.34 6.78
N THR A 392 -0.54 10.06 7.12
CA THR A 392 -1.73 10.20 6.27
C THR A 392 -2.05 11.67 5.98
N GLY A 393 -2.67 11.94 4.81
CA GLY A 393 -3.07 13.29 4.42
C GLY A 393 -4.05 13.92 5.41
N ARG A 394 -4.95 13.12 5.96
CA ARG A 394 -5.95 13.58 6.94
C ARG A 394 -5.31 13.98 8.27
N ALA A 395 -4.36 13.21 8.78
CA ALA A 395 -3.62 13.56 9.98
C ALA A 395 -2.80 14.84 9.77
N ALA A 396 -2.16 14.98 8.59
CA ALA A 396 -1.43 16.19 8.22
C ALA A 396 -2.36 17.43 8.18
N ARG A 397 -3.52 17.35 7.52
CA ARG A 397 -4.50 18.45 7.50
C ARG A 397 -4.96 18.83 8.90
N ARG A 398 -5.28 17.83 9.72
CA ARG A 398 -5.67 18.08 11.11
C ARG A 398 -4.58 18.81 11.89
N MET A 399 -3.32 18.42 11.68
CA MET A 399 -2.18 19.11 12.29
C MET A 399 -2.10 20.57 11.82
N ASN A 400 -2.32 20.84 10.52
CA ASN A 400 -2.40 22.20 9.98
C ASN A 400 -3.53 23.02 10.61
N GLU A 401 -4.75 22.45 10.71
CA GLU A 401 -5.90 23.13 11.33
C GLU A 401 -5.64 23.53 12.79
N LEU A 402 -4.98 22.65 13.55
CA LEU A 402 -4.76 22.82 14.98
C LEU A 402 -3.54 23.70 15.28
N THR A 403 -2.49 23.66 14.47
CA THR A 403 -1.26 24.48 14.65
C THR A 403 -1.28 25.78 13.85
N GLY A 404 -2.08 25.83 12.80
CA GLY A 404 -2.09 26.91 11.83
C GLY A 404 -0.85 26.97 10.94
N LEU A 405 0.05 25.96 11.02
CA LEU A 405 1.27 25.86 10.22
C LEU A 405 1.11 24.85 9.06
N PRO A 406 1.83 25.04 7.94
CA PRO A 406 1.83 24.08 6.86
C PRO A 406 2.26 22.70 7.34
N SER A 407 1.54 21.66 6.92
CA SER A 407 1.89 20.28 7.17
C SER A 407 1.58 19.40 5.96
N ALA A 408 2.32 18.33 5.79
CA ALA A 408 2.12 17.39 4.70
C ALA A 408 2.36 15.93 5.15
N THR A 409 2.10 14.99 4.25
CA THR A 409 2.43 13.59 4.54
C THR A 409 3.95 13.38 4.52
N ILE A 410 4.43 12.36 5.27
CA ILE A 410 5.83 11.94 5.23
C ILE A 410 6.25 11.68 3.77
N HIS A 411 5.45 10.93 3.01
CA HIS A 411 5.71 10.64 1.59
C HIS A 411 5.91 11.91 0.74
N ARG A 412 5.06 12.92 0.95
CA ARG A 412 5.17 14.19 0.22
C ARG A 412 6.44 14.96 0.57
N HIS A 413 6.81 14.99 1.85
CA HIS A 413 8.06 15.63 2.27
C HIS A 413 9.30 14.91 1.72
N LEU A 414 9.21 13.59 1.51
CA LEU A 414 10.26 12.78 0.91
C LEU A 414 10.22 12.75 -0.63
N GLY A 415 9.31 13.51 -1.28
CA GLY A 415 9.20 13.53 -2.74
C GLY A 415 8.67 12.22 -3.35
N MET A 416 8.15 11.30 -2.54
CA MET A 416 7.61 10.00 -2.97
C MET A 416 6.20 10.20 -3.58
N THR A 417 6.14 10.76 -4.78
CA THR A 417 4.91 10.93 -5.56
C THR A 417 4.89 9.86 -6.63
N GLY A 418 4.15 8.80 -6.45
CA GLY A 418 3.65 7.76 -7.35
C GLY A 418 4.36 7.34 -8.66
N ASP A 419 5.17 8.19 -9.25
CA ASP A 419 6.07 7.86 -10.35
C ASP A 419 7.45 7.58 -9.77
N ASP A 420 8.03 6.42 -10.09
CA ASP A 420 9.28 5.84 -9.58
C ASP A 420 10.56 6.67 -9.81
N ASP A 421 10.48 7.98 -9.86
CA ASP A 421 11.65 8.86 -10.00
C ASP A 421 12.21 9.23 -8.61
N THR A 422 12.93 8.29 -7.99
CA THR A 422 13.67 8.49 -6.73
C THR A 422 14.95 9.32 -6.89
N SER A 423 15.17 9.91 -8.07
CA SER A 423 16.42 10.62 -8.43
C SER A 423 16.62 11.99 -7.76
N HIS A 424 15.64 12.47 -6.96
CA HIS A 424 15.69 13.79 -6.31
C HIS A 424 15.96 13.78 -4.81
N LEU A 425 16.32 12.63 -4.21
CA LEU A 425 16.52 12.48 -2.75
C LEU A 425 17.99 12.71 -2.31
N GLU A 426 18.70 13.66 -2.92
CA GLU A 426 20.07 13.99 -2.47
C GLU A 426 20.14 14.98 -1.31
N ASP A 427 19.04 15.66 -0.95
CA ASP A 427 19.06 16.70 0.07
C ASP A 427 18.26 16.28 1.32
N TYR A 428 18.85 16.51 2.51
CA TYR A 428 18.15 16.39 3.78
C TYR A 428 16.93 17.31 3.82
N LEU A 429 15.92 16.93 4.63
CA LEU A 429 14.76 17.77 4.90
C LEU A 429 15.23 19.12 5.48
N ASP A 430 14.89 20.23 4.82
CA ASP A 430 15.29 21.58 5.22
C ASP A 430 14.45 22.06 6.41
N ALA A 431 14.84 21.63 7.61
CA ALA A 431 14.20 22.03 8.86
C ALA A 431 15.12 21.82 10.05
N ASP A 432 15.08 22.75 11.01
CA ASP A 432 15.75 22.63 12.30
C ASP A 432 14.95 21.82 13.33
N PHE A 433 13.62 21.77 13.15
CA PHE A 433 12.71 21.06 14.03
C PHE A 433 11.63 20.31 13.23
N ILE A 434 11.68 18.99 13.26
CA ILE A 434 10.72 18.11 12.61
C ILE A 434 9.79 17.50 13.65
N ILE A 435 8.49 17.58 13.42
CA ILE A 435 7.44 17.00 14.25
C ILE A 435 6.64 16.01 13.42
N VAL A 436 6.58 14.75 13.86
CA VAL A 436 5.84 13.67 13.19
C VAL A 436 4.74 13.16 14.10
N ASP A 437 3.47 13.43 13.74
CA ASP A 437 2.30 12.96 14.48
C ASP A 437 1.76 11.64 13.92
N GLU A 438 0.91 10.95 14.69
CA GLU A 438 0.32 9.63 14.39
C GLU A 438 1.38 8.58 14.01
N PHE A 439 2.54 8.62 14.69
CA PHE A 439 3.69 7.74 14.38
C PHE A 439 3.40 6.25 14.62
N SER A 440 2.35 5.89 15.32
CA SER A 440 1.88 4.50 15.46
C SER A 440 1.57 3.83 14.11
N MET A 441 1.26 4.62 13.07
CA MET A 441 0.97 4.14 11.72
C MET A 441 2.21 4.03 10.83
N VAL A 442 3.39 4.47 11.31
CA VAL A 442 4.64 4.46 10.54
C VAL A 442 5.29 3.09 10.67
N ASP A 443 5.51 2.42 9.54
CA ASP A 443 6.16 1.12 9.46
C ASP A 443 7.70 1.23 9.44
N THR A 444 8.38 0.09 9.42
CA THR A 444 9.83 0.02 9.47
C THR A 444 10.49 0.68 8.25
N TRP A 445 9.97 0.48 7.04
CA TRP A 445 10.56 1.08 5.83
C TRP A 445 10.39 2.60 5.82
N LEU A 446 9.16 3.07 6.07
CA LEU A 446 8.86 4.51 6.08
C LEU A 446 9.62 5.23 7.19
N ALA A 447 9.77 4.61 8.37
CA ALA A 447 10.57 5.15 9.46
C ALA A 447 12.04 5.30 9.06
N ASN A 448 12.62 4.26 8.43
CA ASN A 448 13.99 4.31 7.96
C ASN A 448 14.19 5.42 6.90
N GLN A 449 13.31 5.50 5.91
CA GLN A 449 13.36 6.54 4.87
C GLN A 449 13.25 7.95 5.45
N LEU A 450 12.32 8.17 6.39
CA LEU A 450 12.21 9.46 7.08
C LEU A 450 13.49 9.81 7.82
N LEU A 451 14.00 8.89 8.65
CA LEU A 451 15.16 9.13 9.51
C LEU A 451 16.48 9.32 8.73
N SER A 452 16.62 8.66 7.58
CA SER A 452 17.77 8.84 6.68
C SER A 452 17.86 10.26 6.12
N ASN A 453 16.71 10.91 5.92
CA ASN A 453 16.60 12.27 5.37
C ASN A 453 16.61 13.38 6.44
N ILE A 454 16.84 13.06 7.72
CA ILE A 454 16.95 14.03 8.81
C ILE A 454 18.43 14.39 9.04
N ALA A 455 18.75 15.68 8.93
CA ALA A 455 20.11 16.17 9.19
C ALA A 455 20.51 16.00 10.66
N THR A 456 21.82 15.86 10.93
CA THR A 456 22.34 15.59 12.29
C THR A 456 21.99 16.68 13.30
N ASP A 457 21.86 17.93 12.84
CA ASP A 457 21.59 19.08 13.73
C ASP A 457 20.08 19.34 13.94
N THR A 458 19.22 18.64 13.19
CA THR A 458 17.74 18.74 13.30
C THR A 458 17.22 18.11 14.58
N LYS A 459 16.25 18.75 15.21
CA LYS A 459 15.44 18.17 16.31
C LYS A 459 14.32 17.31 15.75
N LEU A 460 14.06 16.17 16.36
CA LEU A 460 12.97 15.25 16.00
C LEU A 460 12.03 15.04 17.19
N LEU A 461 10.78 15.42 17.02
CA LEU A 461 9.67 15.08 17.90
C LEU A 461 8.81 14.00 17.26
N ILE A 462 8.73 12.84 17.88
CA ILE A 462 7.87 11.75 17.51
C ILE A 462 6.63 11.76 18.39
N VAL A 463 5.44 11.80 17.81
CA VAL A 463 4.17 11.82 18.52
C VAL A 463 3.28 10.67 18.09
N GLY A 464 2.65 9.98 19.06
CA GLY A 464 1.73 8.89 18.74
C GLY A 464 1.10 8.24 19.96
N ASP A 465 0.35 7.18 19.70
CA ASP A 465 -0.32 6.36 20.70
C ASP A 465 -0.06 4.89 20.40
N ALA A 466 0.83 4.26 21.14
CA ALA A 466 1.23 2.87 20.93
C ALA A 466 0.12 1.84 21.26
N ASP A 467 -0.94 2.26 21.94
CA ASP A 467 -2.09 1.41 22.26
C ASP A 467 -3.11 1.34 21.10
N GLN A 468 -2.99 2.22 20.09
CA GLN A 468 -3.78 2.18 18.84
C GLN A 468 -3.30 1.07 17.92
N LEU A 469 -4.03 0.88 16.81
CA LEU A 469 -3.63 -0.05 15.75
C LEU A 469 -2.22 0.31 15.23
N PRO A 470 -1.32 -0.67 15.08
CA PRO A 470 -0.02 -0.46 14.48
C PRO A 470 -0.12 -0.19 12.97
N SER A 471 1.02 0.07 12.32
CA SER A 471 1.14 0.15 10.87
C SER A 471 0.55 -1.09 10.16
N VAL A 472 0.08 -0.93 8.93
CA VAL A 472 -0.38 -2.07 8.13
C VAL A 472 0.82 -2.93 7.72
N SER A 473 1.90 -2.30 7.28
CA SER A 473 3.16 -2.94 6.88
C SER A 473 3.98 -3.41 8.11
N PRO A 474 5.04 -4.21 7.88
CA PRO A 474 5.86 -4.80 8.94
C PRO A 474 6.51 -3.80 9.89
N GLY A 475 6.61 -4.20 11.15
CA GLY A 475 7.21 -3.43 12.24
C GLY A 475 6.19 -2.77 13.17
N GLN A 476 6.69 -2.26 14.29
CA GLN A 476 5.95 -1.50 15.29
C GLN A 476 6.85 -0.43 15.92
N VAL A 477 7.45 0.39 15.06
CA VAL A 477 8.59 1.26 15.39
C VAL A 477 8.33 2.12 16.63
N LEU A 478 7.15 2.77 16.75
CA LEU A 478 6.84 3.57 17.94
C LEU A 478 6.86 2.73 19.21
N ALA A 479 6.23 1.55 19.19
CA ALA A 479 6.18 0.67 20.37
C ALA A 479 7.57 0.14 20.77
N ASP A 480 8.43 -0.11 19.79
CA ASP A 480 9.81 -0.55 20.00
C ASP A 480 10.67 0.61 20.55
N LEU A 481 10.61 1.80 19.95
CA LEU A 481 11.36 2.97 20.45
C LEU A 481 10.99 3.36 21.88
N LEU A 482 9.73 3.17 22.28
CA LEU A 482 9.28 3.42 23.66
C LEU A 482 9.88 2.43 24.68
N GLN A 483 10.45 1.31 24.25
CA GLN A 483 11.14 0.35 25.12
C GLN A 483 12.64 0.66 25.30
N ILE A 484 13.16 1.67 24.58
CA ILE A 484 14.58 2.01 24.58
C ILE A 484 14.84 3.11 25.63
N PRO A 485 15.54 2.80 26.76
CA PRO A 485 15.71 3.74 27.86
C PRO A 485 16.52 4.99 27.49
N SER A 486 17.44 4.90 26.52
CA SER A 486 18.27 6.02 26.07
C SER A 486 17.51 7.10 25.30
N ILE A 487 16.27 6.81 24.83
CA ILE A 487 15.43 7.77 24.11
C ILE A 487 14.52 8.52 25.09
N PRO A 488 14.69 9.85 25.26
CA PRO A 488 13.82 10.66 26.12
C PRO A 488 12.36 10.62 25.66
N GLN A 489 11.46 10.37 26.61
CA GLN A 489 10.03 10.22 26.32
C GLN A 489 9.16 10.69 27.47
N THR A 490 7.96 11.18 27.15
CA THR A 490 6.93 11.49 28.14
C THR A 490 5.58 10.90 27.72
N LYS A 491 4.93 10.25 28.65
CA LYS A 491 3.57 9.73 28.50
C LYS A 491 2.56 10.65 29.16
N LEU A 492 1.66 11.21 28.36
CA LEU A 492 0.54 12.00 28.87
C LEU A 492 -0.58 11.05 29.32
N GLU A 493 -0.86 11.06 30.62
CA GLU A 493 -1.88 10.18 31.22
C GLU A 493 -3.15 10.95 31.62
N HIS A 494 -3.03 12.23 31.91
CA HIS A 494 -4.17 13.07 32.29
C HIS A 494 -5.04 13.45 31.08
N ILE A 495 -6.36 13.33 31.28
CA ILE A 495 -7.32 13.52 30.20
C ILE A 495 -8.03 14.85 30.38
N PHE A 496 -7.93 15.74 29.37
CA PHE A 496 -8.47 17.10 29.39
C PHE A 496 -9.74 17.28 28.52
N ARG A 497 -10.26 16.19 27.91
CA ARG A 497 -11.38 16.30 26.95
C ARG A 497 -12.66 16.75 27.67
N GLN A 498 -13.07 17.97 27.40
CA GLN A 498 -14.31 18.74 27.59
C GLN A 498 -15.28 18.41 28.75
N SER A 499 -15.03 17.43 29.56
CA SER A 499 -15.60 17.25 30.90
C SER A 499 -14.81 16.14 31.62
N GLU A 500 -14.47 16.35 32.86
CA GLU A 500 -13.98 15.31 33.78
C GLU A 500 -14.93 14.09 33.85
N ASP A 501 -16.12 14.16 33.19
CA ASP A 501 -17.20 13.19 33.20
C ASP A 501 -17.38 12.40 31.91
N SER A 502 -16.42 12.43 30.92
CA SER A 502 -16.57 11.63 29.69
C SER A 502 -16.42 10.13 29.92
N THR A 503 -17.51 9.38 29.79
CA THR A 503 -17.54 7.93 29.97
C THR A 503 -16.94 7.19 28.77
N ILE A 504 -16.79 7.83 27.62
CA ILE A 504 -16.09 7.26 26.45
C ILE A 504 -14.60 7.13 26.74
N VAL A 505 -14.02 8.15 27.32
CA VAL A 505 -12.58 8.19 27.62
C VAL A 505 -12.25 7.22 28.77
N SER A 506 -13.08 7.13 29.79
CA SER A 506 -12.96 6.14 30.83
C SER A 506 -13.03 4.73 30.28
N LEU A 507 -14.00 4.44 29.40
CA LEU A 507 -14.10 3.14 28.72
C LEU A 507 -12.84 2.80 27.91
N ALA A 508 -12.30 3.76 27.16
CA ALA A 508 -11.06 3.55 26.41
C ALA A 508 -9.89 3.21 27.34
N GLY A 509 -9.80 3.86 28.51
CA GLY A 509 -8.81 3.56 29.54
C GLY A 509 -8.95 2.14 30.12
N ASP A 510 -10.17 1.69 30.40
CA ASP A 510 -10.45 0.34 30.89
C ASP A 510 -10.10 -0.72 29.84
N ILE A 511 -10.51 -0.53 28.59
CA ILE A 511 -10.20 -1.44 27.47
C ILE A 511 -8.68 -1.54 27.27
N ARG A 512 -7.96 -0.43 27.33
CA ARG A 512 -6.48 -0.42 27.25
C ARG A 512 -5.87 -1.33 28.32
N GLN A 513 -6.48 -1.39 29.52
CA GLN A 513 -6.05 -2.27 30.60
C GLN A 513 -6.57 -3.72 30.46
N GLY A 514 -7.31 -4.04 29.42
CA GLY A 514 -7.88 -5.38 29.19
C GLY A 514 -9.13 -5.68 29.99
N LYS A 515 -9.87 -4.66 30.40
CA LYS A 515 -11.07 -4.80 31.25
C LYS A 515 -12.27 -4.16 30.59
N LEU A 516 -13.41 -4.83 30.59
CA LEU A 516 -14.70 -4.19 30.40
C LEU A 516 -15.24 -3.74 31.77
N PRO A 517 -15.65 -2.46 31.89
CA PRO A 517 -16.22 -1.98 33.17
C PRO A 517 -17.57 -2.63 33.44
N GLN A 518 -17.97 -2.72 34.71
CA GLN A 518 -19.26 -3.32 35.10
C GLN A 518 -20.47 -2.58 34.53
N ASP A 519 -20.33 -1.27 34.35
CA ASP A 519 -21.34 -0.39 33.76
C ASP A 519 -21.29 -0.33 32.22
N PHE A 520 -20.59 -1.28 31.55
CA PHE A 520 -20.42 -1.30 30.08
C PHE A 520 -21.76 -1.25 29.33
N THR A 521 -22.75 -1.98 29.81
CA THR A 521 -24.09 -2.09 29.22
C THR A 521 -25.03 -0.94 29.63
N GLU A 522 -24.65 -0.12 30.60
CA GLU A 522 -25.47 1.00 31.07
C GLU A 522 -25.49 2.15 30.05
N ARG A 523 -26.64 2.79 29.92
CA ARG A 523 -26.75 4.01 29.12
C ARG A 523 -26.18 5.19 29.89
N LYS A 524 -25.24 5.90 29.31
CA LYS A 524 -24.62 7.13 29.82
C LYS A 524 -24.98 8.32 28.95
N ALA A 525 -24.53 9.52 29.33
CA ALA A 525 -24.82 10.75 28.57
C ALA A 525 -24.18 10.72 27.16
N ASP A 526 -22.95 10.21 27.06
CA ASP A 526 -22.13 10.19 25.86
C ASP A 526 -21.96 8.76 25.28
N ARG A 527 -22.42 7.70 25.97
CA ARG A 527 -22.24 6.29 25.59
C ARG A 527 -23.55 5.51 25.74
N SER A 528 -23.82 4.61 24.80
CA SER A 528 -24.94 3.66 24.86
C SER A 528 -24.50 2.30 24.30
N TYR A 529 -25.05 1.22 24.88
CA TYR A 529 -24.83 -0.14 24.38
C TYR A 529 -26.16 -0.78 24.02
N PHE A 530 -26.18 -1.54 22.92
CA PHE A 530 -27.31 -2.33 22.46
C PHE A 530 -26.85 -3.73 22.10
N GLU A 531 -27.41 -4.74 22.75
CA GLU A 531 -27.16 -6.15 22.45
C GLU A 531 -27.87 -6.55 21.15
N ALA A 532 -27.13 -7.12 20.20
CA ALA A 532 -27.67 -7.60 18.94
C ALA A 532 -26.77 -8.64 18.28
N GLY A 533 -27.33 -9.72 17.77
CA GLY A 533 -26.64 -10.64 16.86
C GLY A 533 -26.48 -10.03 15.48
N SER A 534 -25.57 -10.57 14.66
CA SER A 534 -25.19 -10.02 13.35
C SER A 534 -26.36 -9.79 12.39
N GLU A 535 -27.39 -10.63 12.43
CA GLU A 535 -28.60 -10.53 11.62
C GLU A 535 -29.49 -9.32 11.98
N HIS A 536 -29.38 -8.82 13.22
CA HIS A 536 -30.18 -7.69 13.70
C HIS A 536 -29.44 -6.34 13.57
N ILE A 537 -28.12 -6.35 13.31
CA ILE A 537 -27.27 -5.15 13.20
C ILE A 537 -27.84 -4.14 12.19
N PRO A 538 -28.23 -4.51 10.95
CA PRO A 538 -28.74 -3.54 9.98
C PRO A 538 -29.98 -2.80 10.48
N LYS A 539 -30.94 -3.53 11.04
CA LYS A 539 -32.18 -2.94 11.57
C LYS A 539 -31.91 -2.03 12.77
N MET A 540 -30.97 -2.39 13.62
CA MET A 540 -30.60 -1.57 14.78
C MET A 540 -29.90 -0.28 14.32
N ILE A 541 -29.01 -0.34 13.33
CA ILE A 541 -28.36 0.85 12.74
C ILE A 541 -29.41 1.79 12.16
N GLU A 542 -30.40 1.29 11.42
CA GLU A 542 -31.52 2.05 10.88
C GLU A 542 -32.29 2.79 11.99
N GLN A 543 -32.65 2.10 13.07
CA GLN A 543 -33.38 2.68 14.19
C GLN A 543 -32.56 3.75 14.93
N ILE A 544 -31.27 3.47 15.19
CA ILE A 544 -30.35 4.38 15.87
C ILE A 544 -30.15 5.64 15.04
N THR A 545 -29.88 5.48 13.73
CA THR A 545 -29.64 6.59 12.81
C THR A 545 -30.92 7.44 12.65
N SER A 546 -32.09 6.80 12.51
CA SER A 546 -33.36 7.51 12.45
C SER A 546 -33.67 8.28 13.75
N ALA A 547 -33.31 7.73 14.91
CA ALA A 547 -33.45 8.44 16.19
C ALA A 547 -32.45 9.63 16.31
N ALA A 548 -31.23 9.49 15.80
CA ALA A 548 -30.23 10.55 15.76
C ALA A 548 -30.68 11.71 14.89
N LEU A 549 -31.23 11.44 13.70
CA LEU A 549 -31.79 12.45 12.80
C LEU A 549 -32.98 13.20 13.44
N ARG A 550 -33.89 12.47 14.12
CA ARG A 550 -34.99 13.10 14.87
C ARG A 550 -34.49 14.01 15.99
N SER A 551 -33.31 13.69 16.55
CA SER A 551 -32.64 14.54 17.55
C SER A 551 -31.81 15.66 16.94
N GLN A 552 -32.00 15.97 15.65
CA GLN A 552 -31.32 17.02 14.88
C GLN A 552 -29.79 16.86 14.79
N ILE A 553 -29.28 15.63 14.91
CA ILE A 553 -27.87 15.32 14.62
C ILE A 553 -27.72 15.29 13.10
N PRO A 554 -26.81 16.12 12.52
CA PRO A 554 -26.59 16.12 11.08
C PRO A 554 -26.13 14.75 10.56
N ALA A 555 -26.64 14.32 9.42
CA ALA A 555 -26.25 13.05 8.79
C ALA A 555 -24.72 12.91 8.58
N ARG A 556 -24.06 14.02 8.25
CA ARG A 556 -22.59 14.08 8.06
C ARG A 556 -21.80 13.76 9.34
N ASP A 557 -22.38 13.98 10.51
CA ASP A 557 -21.73 13.79 11.81
C ASP A 557 -21.78 12.34 12.27
N ILE A 558 -22.59 11.49 11.62
CA ILE A 558 -22.77 10.08 11.94
C ILE A 558 -21.79 9.24 11.11
N GLN A 559 -21.02 8.38 11.79
CA GLN A 559 -20.10 7.45 11.15
C GLN A 559 -20.27 6.04 11.72
N VAL A 560 -20.43 5.05 10.86
CA VAL A 560 -20.35 3.65 11.25
C VAL A 560 -18.92 3.15 11.05
N LEU A 561 -18.35 2.50 12.07
CA LEU A 561 -17.02 1.90 12.02
C LEU A 561 -17.15 0.39 12.22
N ALA A 562 -16.82 -0.41 11.22
CA ALA A 562 -16.97 -1.86 11.29
C ALA A 562 -15.64 -2.59 10.99
N PRO A 563 -15.42 -3.80 11.55
CA PRO A 563 -14.16 -4.55 11.35
C PRO A 563 -14.08 -5.23 9.99
N MET A 564 -15.20 -5.56 9.33
CA MET A 564 -15.25 -6.40 8.12
C MET A 564 -16.01 -5.73 6.98
N TYR A 565 -15.62 -6.05 5.73
CA TYR A 565 -16.33 -5.59 4.53
C TYR A 565 -17.57 -6.40 4.23
N LYS A 566 -17.48 -7.73 4.28
CA LYS A 566 -18.53 -8.67 3.88
C LYS A 566 -19.45 -9.09 5.05
N GLY A 567 -20.64 -9.58 4.73
CA GLY A 567 -21.62 -10.07 5.70
C GLY A 567 -22.70 -9.04 6.06
N GLN A 568 -23.68 -9.46 6.87
CA GLN A 568 -24.82 -8.60 7.23
C GLN A 568 -24.40 -7.37 8.05
N ALA A 569 -23.47 -7.54 8.98
CA ALA A 569 -22.85 -6.47 9.74
C ALA A 569 -21.60 -5.88 9.05
N GLY A 570 -21.41 -6.16 7.75
CA GLY A 570 -20.26 -5.71 6.96
C GLY A 570 -20.45 -4.32 6.38
N ILE A 571 -19.33 -3.66 6.10
CA ILE A 571 -19.26 -2.29 5.59
C ILE A 571 -20.10 -2.11 4.31
N ASP A 572 -20.00 -3.05 3.36
CA ASP A 572 -20.70 -2.94 2.07
C ASP A 572 -22.22 -2.90 2.25
N ASN A 573 -22.77 -3.83 3.05
CA ASN A 573 -24.19 -3.88 3.35
C ASN A 573 -24.67 -2.65 4.15
N ILE A 574 -23.87 -2.21 5.13
CA ILE A 574 -24.20 -1.03 5.94
C ILE A 574 -24.16 0.25 5.09
N ASN A 575 -23.24 0.37 4.14
CA ASN A 575 -23.19 1.52 3.24
C ASN A 575 -24.45 1.62 2.40
N THR A 576 -24.95 0.52 1.82
CA THR A 576 -26.22 0.49 1.06
C THR A 576 -27.39 0.89 1.95
N LEU A 577 -27.49 0.31 3.15
CA LEU A 577 -28.54 0.65 4.11
C LEU A 577 -28.52 2.13 4.51
N MET A 578 -27.35 2.66 4.82
CA MET A 578 -27.18 4.04 5.26
C MET A 578 -27.42 5.02 4.11
N GLN A 579 -27.05 4.69 2.89
CA GLN A 579 -27.34 5.47 1.71
C GLN A 579 -28.86 5.62 1.53
N ASP A 580 -29.61 4.50 1.55
CA ASP A 580 -31.07 4.51 1.41
C ASP A 580 -31.77 5.29 2.54
N LEU A 581 -31.20 5.29 3.73
CA LEU A 581 -31.74 6.01 4.89
C LEU A 581 -31.41 7.50 4.88
N LEU A 582 -30.18 7.88 4.54
CA LEU A 582 -29.68 9.26 4.65
C LEU A 582 -29.79 10.03 3.34
N ASN A 583 -29.73 9.34 2.21
CA ASN A 583 -29.82 9.89 0.86
C ASN A 583 -30.72 9.03 -0.03
N PRO A 584 -32.03 8.92 0.30
CA PRO A 584 -32.97 8.07 -0.44
C PRO A 584 -33.08 8.53 -1.89
N ALA A 585 -33.16 7.57 -2.81
CA ALA A 585 -33.36 7.85 -4.23
C ALA A 585 -34.69 8.63 -4.45
N VAL A 586 -34.60 9.74 -5.15
CA VAL A 586 -35.73 10.57 -5.53
C VAL A 586 -36.15 10.23 -6.96
N LYS A 587 -37.44 10.25 -7.24
CA LYS A 587 -37.97 9.99 -8.59
C LYS A 587 -37.37 10.99 -9.58
N ASP A 588 -36.90 10.48 -10.72
CA ASP A 588 -36.27 11.25 -11.81
C ASP A 588 -34.86 11.84 -11.46
N GLN A 589 -34.25 11.44 -10.35
CA GLN A 589 -32.86 11.77 -10.02
C GLN A 589 -31.87 10.99 -10.91
N VAL A 590 -30.80 11.67 -11.34
CA VAL A 590 -29.69 10.97 -12.00
C VAL A 590 -28.99 10.10 -10.97
N VAL A 591 -28.81 8.82 -11.29
CA VAL A 591 -28.12 7.83 -10.47
C VAL A 591 -27.16 7.10 -11.40
N PHE A 592 -25.96 6.86 -10.93
CA PHE A 592 -24.96 6.10 -11.69
C PHE A 592 -24.68 4.75 -11.06
N ASP A 593 -24.84 3.70 -11.84
CA ASP A 593 -24.51 2.33 -11.43
C ASP A 593 -23.00 2.10 -11.51
N SER A 594 -22.45 1.56 -10.45
CA SER A 594 -21.08 1.04 -10.32
C SER A 594 -21.15 -0.46 -9.95
N PRO A 595 -20.11 -1.27 -10.19
CA PRO A 595 -20.14 -2.70 -9.88
C PRO A 595 -20.55 -3.03 -8.43
N ASP A 596 -20.15 -2.21 -7.48
CA ASP A 596 -20.34 -2.45 -6.06
C ASP A 596 -21.48 -1.62 -5.43
N CYS A 597 -21.93 -0.54 -6.05
CA CYS A 597 -22.94 0.37 -5.49
C CYS A 597 -23.56 1.28 -6.57
N GLN A 598 -24.54 2.09 -6.15
CA GLN A 598 -25.04 3.22 -6.93
C GLN A 598 -24.51 4.52 -6.33
N TYR A 599 -24.19 5.49 -7.17
CA TYR A 599 -23.84 6.86 -6.73
C TYR A 599 -25.00 7.82 -6.97
N ARG A 600 -25.27 8.67 -5.98
CA ARG A 600 -26.31 9.69 -5.96
C ARG A 600 -25.73 11.03 -5.55
N ASP A 601 -26.31 12.11 -6.02
CA ASP A 601 -25.99 13.45 -5.52
C ASP A 601 -26.19 13.52 -4.01
N GLY A 602 -25.25 14.12 -3.28
CA GLY A 602 -25.21 14.17 -1.81
C GLY A 602 -24.58 12.96 -1.14
N ASP A 603 -24.14 11.92 -1.86
CA ASP A 603 -23.53 10.74 -1.24
C ASP A 603 -22.20 11.08 -0.55
N LYS A 604 -22.01 10.49 0.63
CA LYS A 604 -20.75 10.50 1.37
C LYS A 604 -19.81 9.45 0.82
N VAL A 605 -18.64 9.86 0.38
CA VAL A 605 -17.64 8.99 -0.25
C VAL A 605 -16.26 9.13 0.39
N ILE A 606 -15.42 8.12 0.22
CA ILE A 606 -14.01 8.11 0.64
C ILE A 606 -13.10 7.90 -0.56
N HIS A 607 -12.02 8.65 -0.61
CA HIS A 607 -10.95 8.46 -1.60
C HIS A 607 -10.03 7.31 -1.19
N LEU A 608 -9.59 6.49 -2.15
CA LEU A 608 -8.90 5.23 -1.88
C LEU A 608 -7.41 5.24 -2.25
N VAL A 609 -6.97 6.22 -3.00
CA VAL A 609 -5.60 6.36 -3.52
C VAL A 609 -5.01 7.71 -3.11
N ASN A 610 -3.69 7.86 -3.21
CA ASN A 610 -3.08 9.18 -3.05
C ASN A 610 -3.04 9.88 -4.41
N ASP A 611 -3.56 11.09 -4.47
CA ASP A 611 -3.52 11.97 -5.64
C ASP A 611 -2.91 13.32 -5.22
N ALA A 612 -1.62 13.45 -5.49
CA ALA A 612 -0.87 14.63 -5.09
C ALA A 612 -1.20 15.87 -5.93
N GLU A 613 -1.58 15.68 -7.20
CA GLU A 613 -1.94 16.78 -8.11
C GLU A 613 -3.26 17.43 -7.67
N SER A 614 -4.26 16.63 -7.38
CA SER A 614 -5.56 17.09 -6.89
C SER A 614 -5.54 17.42 -5.40
N ASN A 615 -4.43 17.17 -4.69
CA ASN A 615 -4.28 17.36 -3.24
C ASN A 615 -5.37 16.62 -2.44
N VAL A 616 -5.73 15.40 -2.87
CA VAL A 616 -6.65 14.48 -2.18
C VAL A 616 -5.93 13.16 -1.93
N PHE A 617 -6.10 12.61 -0.73
CA PHE A 617 -5.33 11.48 -0.27
C PHE A 617 -6.23 10.30 0.14
N ASN A 618 -5.63 9.12 0.19
CA ASN A 618 -6.31 7.92 0.68
C ASN A 618 -6.86 8.16 2.10
N GLY A 619 -8.17 7.93 2.25
CA GLY A 619 -8.88 8.17 3.51
C GLY A 619 -9.65 9.49 3.55
N ASP A 620 -9.47 10.41 2.60
CA ASP A 620 -10.23 11.65 2.55
C ASP A 620 -11.70 11.38 2.29
N ILE A 621 -12.55 12.08 3.06
CA ILE A 621 -14.01 12.00 2.91
C ILE A 621 -14.48 13.20 2.10
N GLY A 622 -15.31 12.94 1.10
CA GLY A 622 -15.98 13.95 0.28
C GLY A 622 -17.47 13.69 0.16
N TYR A 623 -18.14 14.60 -0.51
CA TYR A 623 -19.56 14.51 -0.85
C TYR A 623 -19.73 14.73 -2.34
N ILE A 624 -20.53 13.89 -2.98
CA ILE A 624 -20.89 14.05 -4.38
C ILE A 624 -21.77 15.29 -4.50
N THR A 625 -21.38 16.24 -5.35
CA THR A 625 -22.08 17.52 -5.58
C THR A 625 -22.73 17.60 -6.95
N ASP A 626 -22.32 16.79 -7.91
CA ASP A 626 -22.94 16.71 -9.23
C ASP A 626 -22.71 15.34 -9.89
N LEU A 627 -23.67 14.91 -10.72
CA LEU A 627 -23.63 13.73 -11.58
C LEU A 627 -23.92 14.14 -13.01
N LEU A 628 -22.86 14.15 -13.85
CA LEU A 628 -23.00 14.61 -15.22
C LEU A 628 -22.96 13.41 -16.19
N PRO A 629 -24.08 13.09 -16.89
CA PRO A 629 -24.08 12.02 -17.89
C PRO A 629 -23.14 12.31 -19.05
N GLY A 630 -22.48 11.31 -19.60
CA GLY A 630 -21.47 11.40 -20.66
C GLY A 630 -21.89 12.12 -21.93
N LYS A 631 -23.20 12.22 -22.19
CA LYS A 631 -23.73 13.05 -23.30
C LYS A 631 -23.51 14.55 -23.12
N TYR A 632 -23.21 15.01 -21.90
CA TYR A 632 -22.99 16.42 -21.55
C TYR A 632 -21.54 16.73 -21.18
N THR A 633 -20.66 15.73 -21.15
CA THR A 633 -19.24 15.85 -20.78
C THR A 633 -18.35 15.96 -22.02
N GLU A 634 -17.19 16.60 -21.89
CA GLU A 634 -16.17 16.63 -22.94
C GLU A 634 -15.51 15.26 -23.13
N SER A 635 -15.36 14.52 -22.05
CA SER A 635 -14.79 13.16 -22.02
C SER A 635 -15.70 12.10 -22.67
N LYS A 636 -16.98 12.42 -22.91
CA LYS A 636 -18.05 11.50 -23.32
C LYS A 636 -18.27 10.33 -22.36
N GLN A 637 -17.80 10.46 -21.12
CA GLN A 637 -18.01 9.52 -20.01
C GLN A 637 -18.89 10.15 -18.94
N ASP A 638 -19.61 9.30 -18.17
CA ASP A 638 -20.29 9.78 -16.97
C ASP A 638 -19.27 10.32 -15.98
N GLU A 639 -19.53 11.48 -15.38
CA GLU A 639 -18.62 12.15 -14.46
C GLU A 639 -19.30 12.38 -13.11
N LEU A 640 -18.53 12.16 -12.03
CA LEU A 640 -18.90 12.50 -10.66
C LEU A 640 -18.07 13.71 -10.23
N THR A 641 -18.72 14.75 -9.76
CA THR A 641 -18.06 15.87 -9.09
C THR A 641 -18.14 15.65 -7.58
N ILE A 642 -17.00 15.68 -6.90
CA ILE A 642 -16.90 15.40 -5.47
C ILE A 642 -16.21 16.58 -4.78
N GLN A 643 -16.88 17.13 -3.77
CA GLN A 643 -16.34 18.16 -2.89
C GLN A 643 -15.63 17.47 -1.72
N PHE A 644 -14.30 17.57 -1.68
CA PHE A 644 -13.48 17.30 -0.50
C PHE A 644 -13.23 18.61 0.28
N ASP A 645 -12.61 18.52 1.46
CA ASP A 645 -12.29 19.70 2.27
C ASP A 645 -11.41 20.71 1.49
N GLY A 646 -12.05 21.70 0.86
CA GLY A 646 -11.41 22.78 0.10
C GLY A 646 -11.17 22.53 -1.39
N ASN A 647 -11.35 21.31 -1.89
CA ASN A 647 -11.11 20.95 -3.30
C ASN A 647 -12.35 20.27 -3.91
N GLU A 648 -12.70 20.71 -5.12
CA GLU A 648 -13.71 20.06 -5.93
C GLU A 648 -13.03 19.32 -7.10
N ILE A 649 -13.33 18.03 -7.24
CA ILE A 649 -12.66 17.15 -8.21
C ILE A 649 -13.69 16.41 -9.03
N VAL A 650 -13.45 16.35 -10.34
CA VAL A 650 -14.26 15.60 -11.29
C VAL A 650 -13.62 14.23 -11.55
N TYR A 651 -14.40 13.17 -11.37
CA TYR A 651 -14.00 11.78 -11.62
C TYR A 651 -14.77 11.22 -12.81
N PRO A 652 -14.13 11.04 -13.96
CA PRO A 652 -14.70 10.29 -15.07
C PRO A 652 -14.89 8.81 -14.68
N ARG A 653 -15.78 8.12 -15.38
CA ARG A 653 -16.22 6.76 -15.03
C ARG A 653 -15.06 5.75 -14.86
N ASN A 654 -14.02 5.87 -15.65
CA ASN A 654 -12.83 5.02 -15.55
C ASN A 654 -12.01 5.23 -14.27
N GLU A 655 -12.26 6.31 -13.52
CA GLU A 655 -11.57 6.63 -12.27
C GLU A 655 -12.39 6.33 -11.01
N TRP A 656 -13.61 5.83 -11.14
CA TRP A 656 -14.48 5.55 -9.99
C TRP A 656 -13.93 4.46 -9.07
N TYR A 657 -12.98 3.65 -9.52
CA TYR A 657 -12.24 2.73 -8.63
C TYR A 657 -11.47 3.45 -7.50
N LYS A 658 -11.21 4.76 -7.66
CA LYS A 658 -10.55 5.60 -6.67
C LYS A 658 -11.47 5.99 -5.51
N ILE A 659 -12.78 5.75 -5.59
CA ILE A 659 -13.79 6.19 -4.63
C ILE A 659 -14.70 5.04 -4.18
N ARG A 660 -15.25 5.16 -2.97
CA ARG A 660 -16.28 4.27 -2.41
C ARG A 660 -17.25 5.05 -1.52
N LEU A 661 -18.47 4.51 -1.31
CA LEU A 661 -19.38 5.01 -0.28
C LEU A 661 -18.71 4.94 1.11
N ALA A 662 -18.96 5.94 1.96
CA ALA A 662 -18.30 6.14 3.24
C ALA A 662 -19.21 6.41 4.43
N TYR A 663 -20.48 6.03 4.36
CA TYR A 663 -21.38 6.05 5.53
C TYR A 663 -20.90 5.05 6.59
N ALA A 664 -20.36 3.92 6.14
CA ALA A 664 -19.58 2.97 6.94
C ALA A 664 -18.17 2.81 6.37
N MET A 665 -17.17 2.67 7.24
CA MET A 665 -15.79 2.40 6.85
C MET A 665 -15.11 1.44 7.82
N SER A 666 -13.95 0.89 7.42
CA SER A 666 -13.17 0.06 8.33
C SER A 666 -12.52 0.88 9.43
N ILE A 667 -12.34 0.25 10.60
CA ILE A 667 -11.66 0.87 11.74
C ILE A 667 -10.24 1.31 11.36
N HIS A 668 -9.54 0.55 10.51
CA HIS A 668 -8.21 0.91 9.98
C HIS A 668 -8.23 2.23 9.19
N LYS A 669 -9.22 2.41 8.30
CA LYS A 669 -9.35 3.64 7.51
C LYS A 669 -9.82 4.84 8.32
N SER A 670 -10.30 4.66 9.54
CA SER A 670 -10.68 5.75 10.44
C SER A 670 -9.51 6.32 11.25
N GLN A 671 -8.31 5.71 11.17
CA GLN A 671 -7.12 6.22 11.85
C GLN A 671 -6.81 7.66 11.41
N GLY A 672 -6.34 8.49 12.32
CA GLY A 672 -6.15 9.93 12.10
C GLY A 672 -7.44 10.76 12.01
N SER A 673 -8.63 10.12 12.12
CA SER A 673 -9.94 10.75 12.00
C SER A 673 -10.67 10.76 13.34
N GLU A 674 -11.60 11.74 13.51
CA GLU A 674 -12.53 11.77 14.64
C GLU A 674 -13.92 12.20 14.14
N PHE A 675 -14.95 11.61 14.72
CA PHE A 675 -16.35 11.84 14.33
C PHE A 675 -17.19 12.25 15.54
N PRO A 676 -18.15 13.19 15.38
CA PRO A 676 -19.04 13.57 16.46
C PRO A 676 -19.83 12.39 17.03
N VAL A 677 -20.36 11.51 16.17
CA VAL A 677 -21.13 10.32 16.54
C VAL A 677 -20.56 9.09 15.86
N VAL A 678 -20.17 8.09 16.65
CA VAL A 678 -19.69 6.80 16.15
C VAL A 678 -20.66 5.68 16.53
N ILE A 679 -21.04 4.86 15.54
CA ILE A 679 -21.76 3.60 15.74
C ILE A 679 -20.77 2.48 15.47
N LEU A 680 -20.56 1.60 16.46
CA LEU A 680 -19.56 0.54 16.42
C LEU A 680 -20.21 -0.84 16.53
N PRO A 681 -20.56 -1.51 15.39
CA PRO A 681 -21.09 -2.86 15.40
C PRO A 681 -19.97 -3.89 15.54
N ILE A 682 -20.00 -4.69 16.63
CA ILE A 682 -19.06 -5.76 16.92
C ILE A 682 -19.79 -7.05 17.19
N THR A 683 -19.50 -8.09 16.41
CA THR A 683 -20.13 -9.42 16.55
C THR A 683 -19.08 -10.54 16.48
N ASN A 684 -19.43 -11.72 16.94
CA ASN A 684 -18.56 -12.89 16.90
C ASN A 684 -18.21 -13.36 15.48
N GLN A 685 -18.95 -12.92 14.45
CA GLN A 685 -18.56 -13.18 13.04
C GLN A 685 -17.21 -12.60 12.67
N SER A 686 -16.79 -11.51 13.32
CA SER A 686 -15.49 -10.88 13.11
C SER A 686 -14.39 -11.37 14.05
N HIS A 687 -14.60 -12.50 14.75
CA HIS A 687 -13.74 -13.03 15.81
C HIS A 687 -12.23 -13.00 15.49
N ARG A 688 -11.83 -13.36 14.26
CA ARG A 688 -10.41 -13.37 13.83
C ARG A 688 -9.75 -11.98 13.84
N MET A 689 -10.55 -10.92 13.71
CA MET A 689 -10.06 -9.53 13.67
C MET A 689 -10.17 -8.84 15.04
N LEU A 690 -10.92 -9.44 16.00
CA LEU A 690 -11.21 -8.82 17.27
C LEU A 690 -9.97 -8.83 18.17
N GLN A 691 -9.35 -7.67 18.28
CA GLN A 691 -8.21 -7.39 19.16
C GLN A 691 -8.43 -6.12 19.94
N ARG A 692 -7.75 -5.99 21.08
CA ARG A 692 -7.85 -4.84 22.00
C ARG A 692 -7.57 -3.50 21.32
N ASN A 693 -6.49 -3.42 20.57
CA ASN A 693 -6.09 -2.21 19.84
C ASN A 693 -7.10 -1.79 18.77
N LEU A 694 -7.80 -2.76 18.13
CA LEU A 694 -8.86 -2.47 17.17
C LEU A 694 -10.05 -1.76 17.85
N ILE A 695 -10.54 -2.32 18.96
CA ILE A 695 -11.68 -1.73 19.70
C ILE A 695 -11.27 -0.40 20.33
N TYR A 696 -10.06 -0.33 20.93
CA TYR A 696 -9.51 0.90 21.47
C TYR A 696 -9.45 2.01 20.40
N THR A 697 -8.90 1.71 19.22
CA THR A 697 -8.84 2.66 18.10
C THR A 697 -10.24 3.13 17.71
N ALA A 698 -11.20 2.21 17.55
CA ALA A 698 -12.56 2.55 17.15
C ALA A 698 -13.28 3.47 18.15
N ILE A 699 -13.19 3.18 19.44
CA ILE A 699 -13.81 3.97 20.51
C ILE A 699 -13.21 5.37 20.54
N THR A 700 -11.90 5.47 20.37
CA THR A 700 -11.17 6.75 20.40
C THR A 700 -11.44 7.65 19.20
N ARG A 701 -12.12 7.16 18.17
CA ARG A 701 -12.61 8.00 17.04
C ARG A 701 -13.84 8.84 17.40
N SER A 702 -14.54 8.53 18.49
CA SER A 702 -15.75 9.26 18.90
C SER A 702 -15.43 10.54 19.68
N LYS A 703 -16.00 11.67 19.23
CA LYS A 703 -15.87 12.98 19.91
C LYS A 703 -16.92 13.19 21.00
N SER A 704 -18.19 12.96 20.66
CA SER A 704 -19.31 13.39 21.49
C SER A 704 -20.22 12.23 21.89
N LYS A 705 -20.44 11.25 21.01
CA LYS A 705 -21.37 10.18 21.25
C LYS A 705 -20.89 8.85 20.66
N LEU A 706 -20.85 7.81 21.49
CA LEU A 706 -20.48 6.45 21.13
C LEU A 706 -21.66 5.52 21.31
N ILE A 707 -22.01 4.80 20.26
CA ILE A 707 -23.03 3.76 20.27
C ILE A 707 -22.38 2.43 19.98
N LEU A 708 -22.26 1.60 21.02
CA LEU A 708 -21.77 0.24 20.98
C LEU A 708 -22.92 -0.67 20.61
N LEU A 709 -22.79 -1.46 19.57
CA LEU A 709 -23.84 -2.31 19.02
C LEU A 709 -23.28 -3.70 18.77
N GLY A 710 -23.96 -4.76 19.21
CA GLY A 710 -23.54 -6.12 18.95
C GLY A 710 -23.47 -7.01 20.19
N GLU A 711 -22.62 -8.03 20.15
CA GLU A 711 -22.57 -9.09 21.17
C GLU A 711 -21.58 -8.74 22.28
N TYR A 712 -22.06 -8.76 23.54
CA TYR A 712 -21.20 -8.51 24.71
C TYR A 712 -19.98 -9.43 24.74
N SER A 713 -20.15 -10.71 24.39
CA SER A 713 -19.06 -11.69 24.34
C SER A 713 -17.96 -11.31 23.35
N ALA A 714 -18.33 -10.68 22.23
CA ALA A 714 -17.38 -10.21 21.22
C ALA A 714 -16.55 -9.01 21.72
N PHE A 715 -17.18 -8.06 22.43
CA PHE A 715 -16.48 -6.95 23.07
C PHE A 715 -15.56 -7.44 24.21
N ASP A 716 -16.02 -8.37 25.05
CA ASP A 716 -15.22 -8.94 26.12
C ASP A 716 -14.02 -9.71 25.57
N TYR A 717 -14.24 -10.54 24.55
CA TYR A 717 -13.15 -11.25 23.88
C TYR A 717 -12.13 -10.26 23.28
N ALA A 718 -12.58 -9.28 22.50
CA ALA A 718 -11.70 -8.30 21.89
C ALA A 718 -10.87 -7.52 22.92
N THR A 719 -11.48 -7.14 24.06
CA THR A 719 -10.81 -6.42 25.13
C THR A 719 -9.69 -7.23 25.77
N LYS A 720 -9.89 -8.54 25.93
CA LYS A 720 -8.90 -9.46 26.52
C LYS A 720 -7.83 -9.89 25.53
N ASN A 721 -8.17 -9.93 24.24
CA ASN A 721 -7.28 -10.36 23.17
C ASN A 721 -6.28 -9.27 22.79
N THR A 722 -5.03 -9.41 23.18
CA THR A 722 -3.94 -8.50 22.80
C THR A 722 -3.45 -8.72 21.36
N GLY A 723 -3.97 -9.76 20.71
CA GLY A 723 -3.42 -10.25 19.45
C GLY A 723 -2.06 -10.94 19.64
N THR A 724 -1.50 -11.40 18.55
CA THR A 724 -0.12 -11.88 18.53
C THR A 724 0.82 -10.67 18.52
N ALA A 725 1.73 -10.60 19.50
CA ALA A 725 2.76 -9.56 19.51
C ALA A 725 3.60 -9.68 18.22
N ARG A 726 3.84 -8.56 17.55
CA ARG A 726 4.72 -8.53 16.39
C ARG A 726 6.14 -8.90 16.81
N LYS A 727 6.77 -9.77 16.02
CA LYS A 727 8.16 -10.14 16.15
C LYS A 727 9.00 -9.09 15.44
N THR A 728 9.65 -8.20 16.18
CA THR A 728 10.58 -7.17 15.67
C THR A 728 11.93 -7.32 16.35
N TYR A 729 13.01 -6.90 15.73
CA TYR A 729 14.35 -6.99 16.28
C TYR A 729 14.97 -5.61 16.62
N LEU A 730 14.21 -4.54 16.46
CA LEU A 730 14.68 -3.18 16.61
C LEU A 730 15.16 -2.89 18.03
N VAL A 731 14.46 -3.36 19.07
CA VAL A 731 14.84 -3.17 20.49
C VAL A 731 16.18 -3.85 20.78
N GLU A 732 16.38 -5.06 20.26
CA GLU A 732 17.62 -5.81 20.42
C GLU A 732 18.82 -5.10 19.81
N ARG A 733 18.62 -4.44 18.63
CA ARG A 733 19.68 -3.67 17.97
C ARG A 733 20.17 -2.48 18.80
N PHE A 734 19.33 -1.92 19.65
CA PHE A 734 19.72 -0.81 20.53
C PHE A 734 20.44 -1.27 21.82
N LYS A 735 20.37 -2.54 22.20
CA LYS A 735 21.09 -3.05 23.41
C LYS A 735 22.59 -2.88 23.31
N ASP A 736 23.15 -2.92 22.12
CA ASP A 736 24.58 -2.70 21.89
C ASP A 736 25.02 -1.24 22.09
N LEU A 737 24.10 -0.28 22.07
CA LEU A 737 24.36 1.12 22.37
C LEU A 737 24.43 1.40 23.88
N ASP A 738 23.70 0.63 24.68
CA ASP A 738 23.62 0.80 26.14
C ASP A 738 24.73 0.05 26.89
N GLY A 739 25.45 -0.91 26.27
CA GLY A 739 26.53 -1.70 26.84
C GLY A 739 27.83 -1.51 26.04
N GLY A 740 28.71 -0.62 26.48
CA GLY A 740 29.93 -0.32 25.75
C GLY A 740 30.80 -1.52 25.44
N GLU A 741 31.00 -1.76 24.12
CA GLU A 741 32.28 -2.12 23.51
C GLU A 741 32.11 -2.15 21.96
N ALA A 742 32.98 -1.36 21.31
CA ALA A 742 33.40 -1.47 19.91
C ALA A 742 32.35 -1.42 18.82
N THR A 743 32.00 -0.23 18.42
CA THR A 743 31.49 0.11 17.09
C THR A 743 32.37 -0.48 15.99
N LYS A 744 31.88 -1.46 15.25
CA LYS A 744 32.34 -1.72 13.90
C LYS A 744 31.75 -0.67 12.98
N ASP A 745 32.62 0.02 12.28
CA ASP A 745 32.31 1.08 11.34
C ASP A 745 31.49 0.52 10.16
N TYR A 746 30.16 0.69 10.21
CA TYR A 746 29.20 0.28 9.16
C TYR A 746 29.04 1.35 8.06
N SER A 747 29.81 2.44 8.11
CA SER A 747 29.72 3.50 7.11
C SER A 747 30.09 3.06 5.68
N SER A 748 30.81 1.93 5.54
CA SER A 748 31.16 1.34 4.24
C SER A 748 30.04 0.48 3.63
N SER A 749 29.14 -0.09 4.44
CA SER A 749 28.03 -0.91 3.96
C SER A 749 26.77 -0.09 3.59
N LEU A 750 26.60 1.10 4.17
CA LEU A 750 25.54 2.04 3.75
C LEU A 750 25.81 2.65 2.37
N ALA A 751 27.09 2.85 2.02
CA ALA A 751 27.50 3.28 0.68
C ALA A 751 27.30 2.19 -0.39
N MET A 752 27.27 0.90 0.00
CA MET A 752 26.96 -0.22 -0.91
C MET A 752 25.44 -0.41 -1.14
N ALA A 753 24.59 -0.11 -0.16
CA ALA A 753 23.13 -0.24 -0.35
C ALA A 753 22.57 0.83 -1.30
N SER A 754 23.11 2.05 -1.30
CA SER A 754 22.78 3.07 -2.30
C SER A 754 23.42 2.80 -3.67
N ALA A 755 24.54 2.07 -3.74
CA ALA A 755 25.20 1.70 -5.00
C ALA A 755 24.56 0.49 -5.70
N THR A 756 23.76 -0.33 -5.00
CA THR A 756 23.13 -1.52 -5.57
C THR A 756 21.91 -1.17 -6.44
N VAL A 757 21.31 0.00 -6.23
CA VAL A 757 20.26 0.54 -7.11
C VAL A 757 20.83 1.18 -8.37
N GLU A 758 22.10 1.69 -8.32
CA GLU A 758 22.77 2.29 -9.49
C GLU A 758 23.60 1.31 -10.33
N SER A 759 23.98 0.14 -9.83
CA SER A 759 24.90 -0.78 -10.54
C SER A 759 24.23 -1.81 -11.44
N ALA A 760 22.90 -1.82 -11.57
CA ALA A 760 22.23 -2.57 -12.63
C ALA A 760 22.41 -1.92 -14.02
N ARG A 761 23.13 -0.79 -14.11
CA ARG A 761 23.50 -0.13 -15.36
C ARG A 761 25.00 0.15 -15.40
N SER A 762 25.81 -0.82 -15.71
CA SER A 762 27.05 -0.75 -16.51
C SER A 762 28.19 -1.64 -16.01
N LYS A 763 28.56 -2.51 -16.95
CA LYS A 763 29.94 -2.97 -17.28
C LYS A 763 30.56 -4.12 -16.51
N GLU A 764 30.72 -5.18 -17.30
CA GLU A 764 31.90 -6.06 -17.31
C GLU A 764 33.20 -5.23 -17.37
N GLU A 765 34.10 -5.50 -16.47
CA GLU A 765 35.54 -5.66 -16.75
C GLU A 765 36.31 -6.04 -15.47
N THR A 766 37.03 -7.17 -15.63
CA THR A 766 38.05 -7.79 -14.80
C THR A 766 38.94 -6.87 -13.95
N VAL A 767 39.25 -7.31 -12.73
CA VAL A 767 40.65 -7.47 -12.24
C VAL A 767 40.70 -8.21 -10.91
N GLU A 768 41.54 -9.26 -10.86
CA GLU A 768 42.01 -9.95 -9.65
C GLU A 768 42.74 -9.02 -8.68
N THR A 769 42.52 -9.17 -7.38
CA THR A 769 43.63 -9.24 -6.41
C THR A 769 43.18 -9.54 -4.97
N LYS A 770 43.78 -10.61 -4.47
CA LYS A 770 44.24 -10.92 -3.10
C LYS A 770 43.32 -10.67 -1.90
N ALA A 771 42.87 -11.80 -1.37
CA ALA A 771 42.31 -12.00 -0.05
C ALA A 771 43.30 -11.72 1.08
N GLU A 772 42.89 -10.91 2.06
CA GLU A 772 43.37 -11.01 3.44
C GLU A 772 42.25 -11.58 4.31
N THR A 773 42.58 -12.68 4.95
CA THR A 773 41.67 -13.48 5.78
C THR A 773 41.28 -12.76 7.06
N SER A 774 40.05 -12.29 7.17
CA SER A 774 39.43 -11.99 8.47
C SER A 774 38.69 -13.25 8.98
N LYS A 775 38.88 -13.58 10.26
CA LYS A 775 38.22 -14.73 10.90
C LYS A 775 36.71 -14.60 10.78
N PRO A 776 35.98 -15.67 10.37
CA PRO A 776 34.54 -15.61 10.24
C PRO A 776 33.88 -15.41 11.61
N THR A 777 32.86 -14.57 11.66
CA THR A 777 31.99 -14.41 12.81
C THR A 777 31.16 -15.70 12.98
N ILE A 778 30.99 -16.15 14.20
CA ILE A 778 30.43 -17.45 14.63
C ILE A 778 28.99 -17.70 14.13
N TYR A 779 28.34 -16.74 13.51
CA TYR A 779 26.89 -16.75 13.20
C TYR A 779 26.56 -16.76 11.68
N ARG A 780 27.54 -16.94 10.81
CA ARG A 780 27.32 -17.04 9.37
C ARG A 780 27.53 -18.49 8.93
N LEU A 781 26.54 -19.06 8.22
CA LEU A 781 26.72 -20.35 7.55
C LEU A 781 27.70 -20.15 6.40
N THR A 782 28.79 -20.88 6.40
CA THR A 782 29.84 -20.90 5.37
C THR A 782 30.12 -22.34 4.97
N GLU A 783 30.77 -22.58 3.83
CA GLU A 783 31.18 -23.93 3.44
C GLU A 783 31.97 -24.67 4.53
N ASP A 784 32.81 -23.96 5.30
CA ASP A 784 33.62 -24.54 6.35
C ASP A 784 32.79 -24.92 7.60
N ASN A 785 31.64 -24.34 7.87
CA ASN A 785 30.80 -24.62 9.04
C ASN A 785 29.47 -25.28 8.70
N LEU A 786 29.16 -25.48 7.41
CA LEU A 786 27.95 -26.14 6.95
C LEU A 786 27.73 -27.53 7.56
N HIS A 787 28.84 -28.25 7.88
CA HIS A 787 28.82 -29.55 8.53
C HIS A 787 28.72 -29.50 10.06
N THR A 788 28.94 -28.34 10.66
CA THR A 788 28.90 -28.13 12.12
C THR A 788 27.73 -27.28 12.57
N ILE A 789 27.22 -26.44 11.69
CA ILE A 789 26.06 -25.59 11.93
C ILE A 789 25.01 -25.95 10.88
N SER A 790 24.00 -26.71 11.29
CA SER A 790 22.87 -27.09 10.43
C SER A 790 22.08 -25.85 9.99
N PRO A 791 21.57 -25.77 8.73
CA PRO A 791 20.55 -24.82 8.33
C PRO A 791 19.30 -24.91 9.22
N MET A 792 19.07 -26.02 9.90
CA MET A 792 18.05 -26.23 10.93
C MET A 792 18.51 -25.72 12.31
N ILE A 793 19.30 -24.68 12.34
CA ILE A 793 19.87 -24.09 13.57
C ILE A 793 18.77 -23.76 14.60
N GLY A 794 19.00 -24.13 15.85
CA GLY A 794 18.03 -23.96 16.93
C GLY A 794 17.04 -25.09 17.10
N LEU A 795 17.08 -26.13 16.26
CA LEU A 795 16.31 -27.38 16.43
C LEU A 795 17.18 -28.45 17.04
N THR A 796 16.63 -29.20 18.00
CA THR A 796 17.24 -30.41 18.52
C THR A 796 16.98 -31.58 17.57
N GLU A 797 17.80 -32.65 17.64
CA GLU A 797 17.59 -33.90 16.86
C GLU A 797 16.19 -34.50 17.12
N GLU A 798 15.67 -34.40 18.35
CA GLU A 798 14.34 -34.85 18.72
C GLU A 798 13.22 -33.98 18.09
N GLU A 799 13.42 -32.69 18.00
CA GLU A 799 12.46 -31.76 17.34
C GLU A 799 12.48 -31.95 15.82
N ILE A 800 13.64 -32.18 15.21
CA ILE A 800 13.77 -32.53 13.81
C ILE A 800 13.05 -33.87 13.52
N ALA A 801 13.29 -34.91 14.32
CA ALA A 801 12.62 -36.19 14.19
C ALA A 801 11.10 -36.06 14.39
N ALA A 802 10.65 -35.30 15.38
CA ALA A 802 9.22 -35.03 15.60
C ALA A 802 8.58 -34.27 14.44
N PHE A 803 9.30 -33.38 13.77
CA PHE A 803 8.82 -32.70 12.55
C PHE A 803 8.53 -33.67 11.40
N PHE A 804 9.34 -34.74 11.27
CA PHE A 804 9.11 -35.78 10.27
C PHE A 804 8.02 -36.77 10.67
N ASP A 805 7.84 -37.06 11.98
CA ASP A 805 6.84 -38.00 12.48
C ASP A 805 5.41 -37.45 12.43
N ILE A 806 5.21 -36.14 12.55
CA ILE A 806 3.90 -35.50 12.45
C ILE A 806 3.28 -35.63 11.03
N LYS A 807 4.10 -35.81 9.99
CA LYS A 807 3.62 -36.00 8.61
C LYS A 807 3.15 -37.45 8.33
N LYS A 808 3.31 -38.38 9.24
CA LYS A 808 2.90 -39.80 9.03
C LYS A 808 1.51 -40.14 9.55
N ASP A 809 0.86 -39.23 10.29
CA ASP A 809 -0.43 -39.49 10.94
C ASP A 809 -1.60 -38.62 10.43
N ASP A 810 -1.42 -37.79 9.33
CA ASP A 810 -2.46 -37.10 8.60
C ASP A 810 -2.48 -37.60 7.10
#